data_166d02ea5bdd6fbf97b9d86cada611d1
#
_entry.id   166d02ea5bdd6fbf97b9d86cada611d1
#
_cell.length_a   1.000
_cell.length_b   1.000
_cell.length_c   1.000
_cell.angle_alpha   90.00
_cell.angle_beta   90.00
_cell.angle_gamma   90.00
#
_symmetry.space_group_name_H-M   'P 1'
#
loop_
_entity.id
_entity.type
_entity.pdbx_description
1 polymer ?
#
loop_
_entity_poly.entity_id
_entity_poly.type
_entity_poly.pdbx_seq_one_letter_code
_entity_poly.pdbx_strand_id
1 'polypeptide(L)'
;VRLDLSPLNPEQLAAVTAGDGPLLVLAGAGTGKTRVITYRIAHLMTQGVPGDRILGITFTNRAAREMRERLGRMYPDLDPAPHLSTFHSLGLMILREEHARIGFRRRFPIYDDGDSRALLTEVLREIGGAGIAETRLEDVRRSISRWKSRFVDPVGAEADAEEAGEEAEFIAARAYASYESRLNGLNAVDFDDLIYRPVRLLREDPEAKLTWNRRFEHVLVDEYQDTNTAQYHFARLLAGDRENLCVVGDDDQSIYAFRGAEVEKILSFQRDFPRARVVTLERNYRSVGTILEAANGVIANNPHRHAKRLRPERGRGEPIPFLTFEDEVAEAAEVVSRIRRTKQRGVPYAEQAILLRSAIQARPFEEKLRFFEIPYTIIGGRSFFDRREVRDALAYLRLLVHPEDDIAALRILNTPRRGWGEGSRKKLDDWCRAHEVPILEGLAQLERIPGIGGKAAEGAQHLLRALAGARLTLERSAPAAARQLLEGVSYDMAIRELAGGDLKELEGRRRGLEMLHDSLERHEERKGAGRLDEFITNLSLDRTQESDESEEDVLTLLTFHGAKGLEFSSVHLVGIEEDLIPHRRAIAEEGEKGLEEERRLFYVAITRARDHLVMTRCARRRRFGKEFEALESRFAVEIDDALLSRREIIEAEQETVSKEEAAGFLARIRKAIEE
;
A
#
# COMPACT_ATOMS: atom_id res chain seq x y z
N VAL A 1 -7.35 -21.37 -29.86
CA VAL A 1 -8.51 -21.23 -28.92
C VAL A 1 -9.33 -20.04 -29.38
N ARG A 2 -10.65 -20.21 -29.56
CA ARG A 2 -11.53 -19.09 -29.95
C ARG A 2 -11.98 -18.36 -28.67
N LEU A 3 -11.58 -17.11 -28.50
CA LEU A 3 -12.01 -16.28 -27.37
C LEU A 3 -13.51 -15.98 -27.51
N ASP A 4 -14.30 -16.30 -26.48
CA ASP A 4 -15.72 -15.93 -26.42
C ASP A 4 -15.84 -14.46 -25.96
N LEU A 5 -16.28 -13.58 -26.86
CA LEU A 5 -16.52 -12.16 -26.60
C LEU A 5 -17.99 -11.84 -26.26
N SER A 6 -18.88 -12.84 -26.28
CA SER A 6 -20.32 -12.67 -26.05
C SER A 6 -20.66 -12.10 -24.65
N PRO A 7 -19.87 -12.31 -23.57
CA PRO A 7 -20.12 -11.71 -22.27
C PRO A 7 -19.87 -10.20 -22.18
N LEU A 8 -19.31 -9.59 -23.23
CA LEU A 8 -18.97 -8.16 -23.25
C LEU A 8 -20.15 -7.33 -23.76
N ASN A 9 -20.40 -6.22 -23.11
CA ASN A 9 -21.33 -5.22 -23.64
C ASN A 9 -20.70 -4.46 -24.84
N PRO A 10 -21.45 -3.68 -25.63
CA PRO A 10 -20.93 -3.01 -26.83
C PRO A 10 -19.74 -2.11 -26.56
N GLU A 11 -19.73 -1.35 -25.46
CA GLU A 11 -18.65 -0.44 -25.09
C GLU A 11 -17.39 -1.22 -24.66
N GLN A 12 -17.55 -2.27 -23.86
CA GLN A 12 -16.47 -3.17 -23.48
C GLN A 12 -15.89 -3.87 -24.72
N LEU A 13 -16.75 -4.36 -25.62
CA LEU A 13 -16.31 -4.98 -26.87
C LEU A 13 -15.51 -3.99 -27.74
N ALA A 14 -15.96 -2.75 -27.86
CA ALA A 14 -15.27 -1.71 -28.60
C ALA A 14 -13.87 -1.40 -28.02
N ALA A 15 -13.71 -1.44 -26.69
CA ALA A 15 -12.42 -1.27 -26.04
C ALA A 15 -11.50 -2.48 -26.23
N VAL A 16 -12.05 -3.70 -26.11
CA VAL A 16 -11.31 -4.96 -26.25
C VAL A 16 -10.79 -5.15 -27.68
N THR A 17 -11.60 -4.84 -28.70
CA THR A 17 -11.28 -5.03 -30.11
C THR A 17 -10.66 -3.80 -30.78
N ALA A 18 -10.36 -2.74 -30.01
CA ALA A 18 -9.66 -1.57 -30.55
C ALA A 18 -8.31 -1.99 -31.16
N GLY A 19 -7.99 -1.46 -32.35
CA GLY A 19 -6.71 -1.72 -33.02
C GLY A 19 -5.51 -1.14 -32.29
N ASP A 20 -4.39 -1.05 -33.03
CA ASP A 20 -3.15 -0.46 -32.54
C ASP A 20 -3.26 1.05 -32.31
N GLY A 21 -2.35 1.57 -31.51
CA GLY A 21 -2.28 2.96 -31.11
C GLY A 21 -2.80 3.23 -29.69
N PRO A 22 -2.78 4.49 -29.26
CA PRO A 22 -3.16 4.86 -27.90
C PRO A 22 -4.67 4.74 -27.69
N LEU A 23 -5.05 4.11 -26.58
CA LEU A 23 -6.44 3.87 -26.18
C LEU A 23 -6.65 4.30 -24.73
N LEU A 24 -7.61 5.21 -24.52
CA LEU A 24 -8.10 5.56 -23.18
C LEU A 24 -9.47 4.91 -22.95
N VAL A 25 -9.57 4.12 -21.92
CA VAL A 25 -10.84 3.54 -21.43
C VAL A 25 -11.23 4.24 -20.13
N LEU A 26 -12.19 5.15 -20.25
CA LEU A 26 -12.79 5.82 -19.10
C LEU A 26 -13.86 4.90 -18.50
N ALA A 27 -13.56 4.28 -17.37
CA ALA A 27 -14.38 3.21 -16.82
C ALA A 27 -14.78 3.51 -15.38
N GLY A 28 -16.02 3.92 -15.16
CA GLY A 28 -16.54 4.21 -13.84
C GLY A 28 -16.51 3.01 -12.87
N ALA A 29 -16.85 3.25 -11.61
CA ALA A 29 -16.92 2.19 -10.61
C ALA A 29 -17.84 1.04 -11.06
N GLY A 30 -17.44 -0.22 -10.88
CA GLY A 30 -18.27 -1.38 -11.17
C GLY A 30 -18.64 -1.61 -12.64
N THR A 31 -17.96 -0.96 -13.60
CA THR A 31 -18.21 -1.09 -15.05
C THR A 31 -17.38 -2.18 -15.72
N GLY A 32 -16.48 -2.85 -14.97
CA GLY A 32 -15.68 -3.95 -15.46
C GLY A 32 -14.32 -3.56 -16.03
N LYS A 33 -13.62 -2.56 -15.46
CA LYS A 33 -12.24 -2.17 -15.82
C LYS A 33 -11.32 -3.36 -16.03
N THR A 34 -11.12 -4.17 -15.01
CA THR A 34 -10.24 -5.35 -15.04
C THR A 34 -10.69 -6.39 -16.05
N ARG A 35 -12.03 -6.52 -16.29
CA ARG A 35 -12.56 -7.40 -17.36
C ARG A 35 -12.07 -6.94 -18.72
N VAL A 36 -12.18 -5.64 -19.02
CA VAL A 36 -11.74 -5.09 -20.31
C VAL A 36 -10.25 -5.33 -20.56
N ILE A 37 -9.39 -5.07 -19.57
CA ILE A 37 -7.95 -5.31 -19.69
C ILE A 37 -7.67 -6.79 -19.95
N THR A 38 -8.26 -7.68 -19.15
CA THR A 38 -8.05 -9.13 -19.26
C THR A 38 -8.50 -9.65 -20.64
N TYR A 39 -9.68 -9.23 -21.09
CA TYR A 39 -10.20 -9.63 -22.40
C TYR A 39 -9.37 -9.01 -23.55
N ARG A 40 -8.87 -7.78 -23.42
CA ARG A 40 -8.02 -7.15 -24.44
C ARG A 40 -6.71 -7.91 -24.57
N ILE A 41 -6.05 -8.27 -23.47
CA ILE A 41 -4.84 -9.11 -23.48
C ILE A 41 -5.13 -10.44 -24.21
N ALA A 42 -6.19 -11.13 -23.82
CA ALA A 42 -6.60 -12.37 -24.45
C ALA A 42 -6.91 -12.18 -25.95
N HIS A 43 -7.56 -11.07 -26.33
CA HIS A 43 -7.86 -10.75 -27.73
C HIS A 43 -6.59 -10.52 -28.53
N LEU A 44 -5.62 -9.71 -28.05
CA LEU A 44 -4.34 -9.50 -28.70
C LEU A 44 -3.61 -10.83 -28.96
N MET A 45 -3.62 -11.73 -27.99
CA MET A 45 -3.02 -13.07 -28.18
C MET A 45 -3.74 -13.88 -29.26
N THR A 46 -5.08 -13.78 -29.38
CA THR A 46 -5.82 -14.43 -30.48
C THR A 46 -5.53 -13.80 -31.85
N GLN A 47 -5.09 -12.56 -31.88
CA GLN A 47 -4.64 -11.91 -33.12
C GLN A 47 -3.18 -12.25 -33.48
N GLY A 48 -2.51 -13.11 -32.69
CA GLY A 48 -1.15 -13.59 -32.96
C GLY A 48 -0.05 -12.82 -32.28
N VAL A 49 -0.36 -11.90 -31.37
CA VAL A 49 0.65 -11.23 -30.55
C VAL A 49 1.15 -12.23 -29.49
N PRO A 50 2.45 -12.56 -29.44
CA PRO A 50 3.00 -13.42 -28.40
C PRO A 50 2.76 -12.84 -27.02
N GLY A 51 2.42 -13.68 -26.03
CA GLY A 51 2.09 -13.20 -24.69
C GLY A 51 3.24 -12.43 -24.04
N ASP A 52 4.49 -12.90 -24.17
CA ASP A 52 5.68 -12.24 -23.63
C ASP A 52 5.97 -10.83 -24.22
N ARG A 53 5.26 -10.47 -25.29
CA ARG A 53 5.27 -9.12 -25.86
C ARG A 53 4.16 -8.20 -25.36
N ILE A 54 3.33 -8.71 -24.45
CA ILE A 54 2.25 -7.95 -23.82
C ILE A 54 2.60 -7.66 -22.38
N LEU A 55 2.61 -6.38 -22.02
CA LEU A 55 2.83 -5.89 -20.67
C LEU A 55 1.53 -5.37 -20.08
N GLY A 56 1.09 -5.95 -18.96
CA GLY A 56 -0.01 -5.45 -18.15
C GLY A 56 0.51 -4.91 -16.82
N ILE A 57 0.23 -3.65 -16.54
CA ILE A 57 0.67 -2.96 -15.33
C ILE A 57 -0.56 -2.66 -14.47
N THR A 58 -0.48 -3.03 -13.19
CA THR A 58 -1.51 -2.74 -12.19
C THR A 58 -0.90 -1.98 -11.00
N PHE A 59 -1.76 -1.48 -10.11
CA PHE A 59 -1.28 -0.74 -8.94
C PHE A 59 -0.86 -1.64 -7.78
N THR A 60 -1.44 -2.85 -7.68
CA THR A 60 -1.20 -3.78 -6.58
C THR A 60 -0.83 -5.17 -7.07
N ASN A 61 0.00 -5.89 -6.30
CA ASN A 61 0.35 -7.27 -6.61
C ASN A 61 -0.88 -8.21 -6.58
N ARG A 62 -1.86 -7.92 -5.74
CA ARG A 62 -3.16 -8.63 -5.72
C ARG A 62 -3.86 -8.50 -7.07
N ALA A 63 -4.00 -7.28 -7.62
CA ALA A 63 -4.64 -7.07 -8.91
C ALA A 63 -3.87 -7.79 -10.06
N ALA A 64 -2.53 -7.78 -10.02
CA ALA A 64 -1.72 -8.52 -10.98
C ALA A 64 -1.93 -10.04 -10.87
N ARG A 65 -2.09 -10.58 -9.67
CA ARG A 65 -2.39 -12.00 -9.41
C ARG A 65 -3.79 -12.37 -9.92
N GLU A 66 -4.82 -11.60 -9.56
CA GLU A 66 -6.18 -11.81 -10.05
C GLU A 66 -6.27 -11.77 -11.58
N MET A 67 -5.54 -10.84 -12.21
CA MET A 67 -5.49 -10.74 -13.67
C MET A 67 -4.87 -12.01 -14.29
N ARG A 68 -3.77 -12.53 -13.71
CA ARG A 68 -3.15 -13.79 -14.16
C ARG A 68 -4.10 -14.98 -14.02
N GLU A 69 -4.78 -15.10 -12.89
CA GLU A 69 -5.74 -16.18 -12.64
C GLU A 69 -6.93 -16.14 -13.61
N ARG A 70 -7.45 -14.93 -13.88
CA ARG A 70 -8.54 -14.75 -14.86
C ARG A 70 -8.11 -15.13 -16.28
N LEU A 71 -6.91 -14.70 -16.69
CA LEU A 71 -6.34 -15.07 -17.98
C LEU A 71 -6.08 -16.57 -18.07
N GLY A 72 -5.54 -17.21 -17.03
CA GLY A 72 -5.31 -18.66 -16.99
C GLY A 72 -6.59 -19.47 -17.11
N ARG A 73 -7.72 -18.98 -16.55
CA ARG A 73 -9.03 -19.62 -16.74
C ARG A 73 -9.57 -19.46 -18.18
N MET A 74 -9.29 -18.35 -18.84
CA MET A 74 -9.70 -18.09 -20.23
C MET A 74 -8.79 -18.81 -21.24
N TYR A 75 -7.55 -19.00 -20.88
CA TYR A 75 -6.48 -19.58 -21.70
C TYR A 75 -5.62 -20.52 -20.85
N PRO A 76 -5.98 -21.80 -20.73
CA PRO A 76 -5.20 -22.76 -19.91
C PRO A 76 -3.77 -22.98 -20.40
N ASP A 77 -3.53 -22.88 -21.72
CA ASP A 77 -2.22 -23.11 -22.37
C ASP A 77 -1.54 -21.79 -22.73
N LEU A 78 -1.38 -20.88 -21.74
CA LEU A 78 -0.70 -19.58 -21.90
C LEU A 78 0.83 -19.76 -22.00
N ASP A 79 1.33 -20.02 -23.20
CA ASP A 79 2.78 -20.08 -23.46
C ASP A 79 3.11 -19.40 -24.80
N PRO A 80 3.91 -18.32 -24.84
CA PRO A 80 4.41 -17.57 -23.67
C PRO A 80 3.32 -16.76 -22.97
N ALA A 81 3.41 -16.65 -21.63
CA ALA A 81 2.46 -15.89 -20.84
C ALA A 81 2.75 -14.36 -20.89
N PRO A 82 1.73 -13.49 -20.79
CA PRO A 82 1.94 -12.05 -20.71
C PRO A 82 2.62 -11.65 -19.41
N HIS A 83 3.43 -10.56 -19.48
CA HIS A 83 4.06 -10.01 -18.30
C HIS A 83 3.07 -9.13 -17.54
N LEU A 84 2.62 -9.59 -16.38
CA LEU A 84 1.66 -8.88 -15.51
C LEU A 84 2.32 -8.54 -14.19
N SER A 85 2.46 -7.27 -13.88
CA SER A 85 3.17 -6.80 -12.68
C SER A 85 2.68 -5.42 -12.22
N THR A 86 3.21 -4.95 -11.08
CA THR A 86 3.11 -3.54 -10.68
C THR A 86 4.23 -2.73 -11.32
N PHE A 87 4.10 -1.38 -11.32
CA PHE A 87 5.19 -0.49 -11.75
C PHE A 87 6.50 -0.78 -11.02
N HIS A 88 6.43 -0.96 -9.70
CA HIS A 88 7.62 -1.22 -8.87
C HIS A 88 8.26 -2.59 -9.17
N SER A 89 7.45 -3.63 -9.36
CA SER A 89 7.95 -4.96 -9.72
C SER A 89 8.62 -4.97 -11.10
N LEU A 90 8.03 -4.25 -12.06
CA LEU A 90 8.59 -4.05 -13.39
C LEU A 90 9.91 -3.26 -13.32
N GLY A 91 9.93 -2.17 -12.57
CA GLY A 91 11.13 -1.36 -12.38
C GLY A 91 12.26 -2.15 -11.76
N LEU A 92 11.97 -2.94 -10.73
CA LEU A 92 12.96 -3.84 -10.13
C LEU A 92 13.50 -4.86 -11.15
N MET A 93 12.64 -5.43 -11.99
CA MET A 93 13.06 -6.36 -13.04
C MET A 93 14.05 -5.67 -14.00
N ILE A 94 13.74 -4.46 -14.45
CA ILE A 94 14.61 -3.66 -15.32
C ILE A 94 15.94 -3.37 -14.62
N LEU A 95 15.92 -2.90 -13.38
CA LEU A 95 17.14 -2.61 -12.63
C LEU A 95 18.03 -3.83 -12.43
N ARG A 96 17.44 -5.01 -12.24
CA ARG A 96 18.20 -6.27 -12.10
C ARG A 96 18.78 -6.77 -13.41
N GLU A 97 18.08 -6.62 -14.51
CA GLU A 97 18.59 -7.00 -15.85
C GLU A 97 19.65 -6.02 -16.33
N GLU A 98 19.47 -4.73 -16.11
CA GLU A 98 20.34 -3.65 -16.58
C GLU A 98 21.31 -3.14 -15.49
N HIS A 99 21.54 -3.90 -14.42
CA HIS A 99 22.31 -3.47 -13.26
C HIS A 99 23.68 -2.89 -13.62
N ALA A 100 24.36 -3.48 -14.60
CA ALA A 100 25.69 -3.03 -15.02
C ALA A 100 25.65 -1.63 -15.68
N ARG A 101 24.57 -1.30 -16.43
CA ARG A 101 24.41 0.01 -17.08
C ARG A 101 24.18 1.13 -16.09
N ILE A 102 23.57 0.82 -14.94
CA ILE A 102 23.31 1.78 -13.86
C ILE A 102 24.39 1.78 -12.78
N GLY A 103 25.48 1.01 -12.95
CA GLY A 103 26.61 0.97 -12.01
C GLY A 103 26.34 0.16 -10.74
N PHE A 104 25.32 -0.71 -10.74
CA PHE A 104 24.98 -1.56 -9.60
C PHE A 104 25.53 -2.97 -9.74
N ARG A 105 25.78 -3.64 -8.61
CA ARG A 105 25.95 -5.09 -8.57
C ARG A 105 24.59 -5.74 -8.86
N ARG A 106 24.59 -6.97 -9.39
CA ARG A 106 23.36 -7.69 -9.77
C ARG A 106 22.35 -7.85 -8.61
N ARG A 107 22.83 -7.97 -7.38
CA ARG A 107 22.03 -8.03 -6.16
C ARG A 107 22.23 -6.74 -5.39
N PHE A 108 21.16 -6.11 -5.02
CA PHE A 108 21.12 -4.90 -4.22
C PHE A 108 19.91 -4.92 -3.28
N PRO A 109 20.02 -4.43 -2.05
CA PRO A 109 18.91 -4.32 -1.13
C PRO A 109 17.94 -3.21 -1.56
N ILE A 110 16.65 -3.41 -1.27
CA ILE A 110 15.61 -2.38 -1.38
C ILE A 110 15.37 -1.85 0.02
N TYR A 111 15.65 -0.58 0.24
CA TYR A 111 15.43 0.07 1.52
C TYR A 111 13.98 0.45 1.69
N ASP A 112 13.41 0.02 2.81
CA ASP A 112 12.07 0.39 3.21
C ASP A 112 12.02 1.82 3.80
N ASP A 113 10.80 2.27 4.16
CA ASP A 113 10.60 3.57 4.79
C ASP A 113 11.44 3.77 6.06
N GLY A 114 11.63 2.73 6.86
CA GLY A 114 12.45 2.81 8.07
C GLY A 114 13.95 2.82 7.79
N ASP A 115 14.40 2.08 6.78
CA ASP A 115 15.80 2.09 6.35
C ASP A 115 16.15 3.44 5.71
N SER A 116 15.26 3.96 4.86
CA SER A 116 15.39 5.27 4.24
C SER A 116 15.43 6.39 5.28
N ARG A 117 14.57 6.32 6.31
CA ARG A 117 14.61 7.25 7.46
C ARG A 117 15.91 7.17 8.24
N ALA A 118 16.43 5.97 8.47
CA ALA A 118 17.70 5.78 9.18
C ALA A 118 18.84 6.45 8.41
N LEU A 119 18.94 6.17 7.11
CA LEU A 119 19.95 6.75 6.23
C LEU A 119 19.82 8.28 6.16
N LEU A 120 18.61 8.79 5.97
CA LEU A 120 18.35 10.22 5.89
C LEU A 120 18.63 10.95 7.21
N THR A 121 18.37 10.29 8.36
CA THR A 121 18.74 10.83 9.69
C THR A 121 20.25 11.05 9.80
N GLU A 122 21.06 10.14 9.28
CA GLU A 122 22.52 10.28 9.26
C GLU A 122 22.95 11.44 8.35
N VAL A 123 22.38 11.53 7.15
CA VAL A 123 22.63 12.63 6.20
C VAL A 123 22.30 13.99 6.85
N LEU A 124 21.15 14.11 7.50
CA LEU A 124 20.72 15.36 8.14
C LEU A 124 21.58 15.74 9.33
N ARG A 125 22.08 14.77 10.11
CA ARG A 125 23.02 15.03 11.21
C ARG A 125 24.34 15.61 10.70
N GLU A 126 24.82 15.20 9.56
CA GLU A 126 26.04 15.74 8.95
C GLU A 126 25.84 17.13 8.37
N ILE A 127 24.67 17.41 7.79
CA ILE A 127 24.37 18.72 7.19
C ILE A 127 24.15 19.79 8.26
N GLY A 128 23.42 19.48 9.33
CA GLY A 128 22.98 20.50 10.27
C GLY A 128 22.87 20.06 11.73
N GLY A 129 23.42 18.89 12.08
CA GLY A 129 23.41 18.36 13.45
C GLY A 129 22.13 17.66 13.88
N ALA A 130 22.12 17.19 15.13
CA ALA A 130 21.02 16.36 15.67
C ALA A 130 19.67 17.09 15.67
N GLY A 131 19.64 18.39 15.95
CA GLY A 131 18.38 19.14 16.01
C GLY A 131 17.65 19.22 14.67
N ILE A 132 18.37 19.38 13.56
CA ILE A 132 17.76 19.36 12.22
C ILE A 132 17.26 17.95 11.89
N ALA A 133 18.03 16.93 12.22
CA ALA A 133 17.62 15.54 11.99
C ALA A 133 16.32 15.17 12.72
N GLU A 134 16.11 15.66 13.94
CA GLU A 134 14.91 15.39 14.73
C GLU A 134 13.68 16.17 14.24
N THR A 135 13.85 17.42 13.81
CA THR A 135 12.73 18.33 13.50
C THR A 135 12.32 18.33 12.04
N ARG A 136 13.22 17.98 11.10
CA ARG A 136 13.01 18.12 9.66
C ARG A 136 12.96 16.81 8.88
N LEU A 137 13.22 15.66 9.52
CA LEU A 137 13.31 14.37 8.85
C LEU A 137 12.10 14.06 7.94
N GLU A 138 10.90 14.24 8.47
CA GLU A 138 9.68 13.90 7.72
C GLU A 138 9.40 14.87 6.58
N ASP A 139 9.72 16.14 6.75
CA ASP A 139 9.55 17.15 5.71
C ASP A 139 10.53 16.89 4.57
N VAL A 140 11.81 16.66 4.89
CA VAL A 140 12.86 16.35 3.91
C VAL A 140 12.54 15.06 3.15
N ARG A 141 12.11 14.03 3.86
CA ARG A 141 11.71 12.75 3.24
C ARG A 141 10.57 12.95 2.23
N ARG A 142 9.53 13.71 2.62
CA ARG A 142 8.41 14.02 1.73
C ARG A 142 8.85 14.81 0.51
N SER A 143 9.74 15.78 0.65
CA SER A 143 10.24 16.58 -0.47
C SER A 143 11.05 15.71 -1.45
N ILE A 144 11.95 14.83 -0.95
CA ILE A 144 12.71 13.91 -1.79
C ILE A 144 11.78 12.95 -2.56
N SER A 145 10.82 12.32 -1.87
CA SER A 145 9.85 11.43 -2.53
C SER A 145 9.00 12.16 -3.57
N ARG A 146 8.57 13.40 -3.28
CA ARG A 146 7.86 14.26 -4.23
C ARG A 146 8.71 14.56 -5.47
N TRP A 147 10.00 14.92 -5.32
CA TRP A 147 10.89 15.16 -6.44
C TRP A 147 11.09 13.90 -7.30
N LYS A 148 11.39 12.74 -6.68
CA LYS A 148 11.51 11.48 -7.40
C LYS A 148 10.23 11.13 -8.18
N SER A 149 9.05 11.27 -7.55
CA SER A 149 7.76 11.00 -8.21
C SER A 149 7.44 11.97 -9.35
N ARG A 150 7.93 13.22 -9.28
CA ARG A 150 7.85 14.21 -10.36
C ARG A 150 8.99 14.09 -11.38
N PHE A 151 9.87 13.14 -11.20
CA PHE A 151 11.06 12.93 -12.02
C PHE A 151 12.02 14.12 -11.99
N VAL A 152 12.23 14.72 -10.83
CA VAL A 152 13.18 15.79 -10.58
C VAL A 152 14.43 15.20 -9.91
N ASP A 153 15.59 15.47 -10.48
CA ASP A 153 16.88 15.06 -9.95
C ASP A 153 17.39 16.04 -8.86
N PRO A 154 18.49 15.75 -8.16
CA PRO A 154 19.01 16.63 -7.12
C PRO A 154 19.32 18.05 -7.61
N VAL A 155 19.77 18.22 -8.87
CA VAL A 155 20.07 19.55 -9.45
C VAL A 155 18.76 20.33 -9.69
N GLY A 156 17.75 19.66 -10.23
CA GLY A 156 16.42 20.26 -10.39
C GLY A 156 15.76 20.58 -9.04
N ALA A 157 16.02 19.77 -8.00
CA ALA A 157 15.52 20.03 -6.67
C ALA A 157 16.14 21.29 -6.03
N GLU A 158 17.41 21.61 -6.33
CA GLU A 158 18.02 22.86 -5.91
C GLU A 158 17.32 24.07 -6.55
N ALA A 159 17.01 23.98 -7.85
CA ALA A 159 16.28 25.04 -8.55
C ALA A 159 14.84 25.21 -8.02
N ASP A 160 14.12 24.09 -7.76
CA ASP A 160 12.78 24.12 -7.16
C ASP A 160 12.83 24.77 -5.76
N ALA A 161 13.87 24.47 -4.97
CA ALA A 161 14.04 25.04 -3.62
C ALA A 161 14.35 26.53 -3.65
N GLU A 162 15.14 27.00 -4.65
CA GLU A 162 15.40 28.42 -4.86
C GLU A 162 14.12 29.19 -5.22
N GLU A 163 13.26 28.60 -6.07
CA GLU A 163 11.98 29.21 -6.44
C GLU A 163 11.00 29.24 -5.26
N ALA A 164 10.96 28.19 -4.44
CA ALA A 164 10.11 28.14 -3.24
C ALA A 164 10.53 29.14 -2.16
N GLY A 165 11.84 29.36 -2.00
CA GLY A 165 12.40 30.30 -1.01
C GLY A 165 12.23 29.85 0.44
N GLU A 166 11.87 28.60 0.69
CA GLU A 166 11.64 28.03 2.02
C GLU A 166 12.87 27.30 2.55
N GLU A 167 13.28 27.58 3.78
CA GLU A 167 14.45 26.96 4.44
C GLU A 167 14.35 25.42 4.43
N ALA A 168 13.14 24.86 4.62
CA ALA A 168 12.91 23.42 4.63
C ALA A 168 13.22 22.79 3.27
N GLU A 169 12.87 23.44 2.15
CA GLU A 169 13.16 22.96 0.79
C GLU A 169 14.66 23.04 0.47
N PHE A 170 15.38 24.08 0.92
CA PHE A 170 16.84 24.15 0.76
C PHE A 170 17.56 23.02 1.52
N ILE A 171 17.13 22.74 2.76
CA ILE A 171 17.68 21.61 3.52
C ILE A 171 17.39 20.29 2.79
N ALA A 172 16.19 20.13 2.28
CA ALA A 172 15.77 18.93 1.58
C ALA A 172 16.54 18.72 0.26
N ALA A 173 16.75 19.75 -0.56
CA ALA A 173 17.50 19.66 -1.81
C ALA A 173 18.97 19.28 -1.54
N ARG A 174 19.60 19.91 -0.56
CA ARG A 174 20.97 19.55 -0.15
C ARG A 174 21.07 18.13 0.40
N ALA A 175 20.07 17.70 1.19
CA ALA A 175 20.01 16.34 1.71
C ALA A 175 19.79 15.32 0.58
N TYR A 176 19.03 15.66 -0.46
CA TYR A 176 18.72 14.76 -1.57
C TYR A 176 20.00 14.32 -2.32
N ALA A 177 20.90 15.25 -2.68
CA ALA A 177 22.17 14.90 -3.34
C ALA A 177 23.03 13.96 -2.48
N SER A 178 23.14 14.24 -1.18
CA SER A 178 23.90 13.41 -0.24
C SER A 178 23.25 12.04 -0.02
N TYR A 179 21.92 11.99 0.04
CA TYR A 179 21.14 10.76 0.18
C TYR A 179 21.33 9.82 -1.02
N GLU A 180 21.21 10.35 -2.26
CA GLU A 180 21.46 9.60 -3.49
C GLU A 180 22.90 9.06 -3.56
N SER A 181 23.89 9.90 -3.22
CA SER A 181 25.28 9.48 -3.18
C SER A 181 25.50 8.30 -2.23
N ARG A 182 24.85 8.31 -1.06
CA ARG A 182 24.95 7.22 -0.09
C ARG A 182 24.24 5.96 -0.53
N LEU A 183 23.03 6.06 -1.09
CA LEU A 183 22.35 4.90 -1.67
C LEU A 183 23.22 4.22 -2.72
N ASN A 184 23.85 5.00 -3.60
CA ASN A 184 24.77 4.47 -4.61
C ASN A 184 25.98 3.79 -3.99
N GLY A 185 26.62 4.41 -2.99
CA GLY A 185 27.77 3.84 -2.27
C GLY A 185 27.45 2.53 -1.55
N LEU A 186 26.25 2.42 -1.00
CA LEU A 186 25.73 1.20 -0.36
C LEU A 186 25.18 0.17 -1.34
N ASN A 187 25.25 0.44 -2.66
CA ASN A 187 24.64 -0.40 -3.69
C ASN A 187 23.17 -0.72 -3.40
N ALA A 188 22.42 0.26 -2.89
CA ALA A 188 21.04 0.13 -2.45
C ALA A 188 20.12 1.05 -3.25
N VAL A 189 18.85 0.70 -3.30
CA VAL A 189 17.78 1.52 -3.87
C VAL A 189 16.68 1.70 -2.82
N ASP A 190 16.02 2.86 -2.80
CA ASP A 190 14.79 3.02 -2.06
C ASP A 190 13.57 2.63 -2.91
N PHE A 191 12.37 2.78 -2.33
CA PHE A 191 11.15 2.39 -3.03
C PHE A 191 10.84 3.30 -4.23
N ASP A 192 11.12 4.59 -4.13
CA ASP A 192 10.93 5.55 -5.24
C ASP A 192 11.92 5.29 -6.38
N ASP A 193 13.12 4.82 -6.08
CA ASP A 193 14.14 4.44 -7.06
C ASP A 193 13.69 3.32 -8.00
N LEU A 194 12.79 2.45 -7.55
CA LEU A 194 12.24 1.38 -8.39
C LEU A 194 11.48 1.91 -9.61
N ILE A 195 11.07 3.18 -9.57
CA ILE A 195 10.46 3.88 -10.70
C ILE A 195 11.43 4.90 -11.30
N TYR A 196 12.03 5.73 -10.46
CA TYR A 196 12.88 6.83 -10.89
C TYR A 196 14.07 6.37 -11.74
N ARG A 197 14.83 5.38 -11.29
CA ARG A 197 16.03 4.90 -11.97
C ARG A 197 15.76 4.19 -13.30
N PRO A 198 14.75 3.30 -13.46
CA PRO A 198 14.38 2.75 -14.76
C PRO A 198 13.96 3.82 -15.75
N VAL A 199 13.18 4.83 -15.32
CA VAL A 199 12.79 5.94 -16.19
C VAL A 199 14.01 6.73 -16.65
N ARG A 200 14.94 7.00 -15.73
CA ARG A 200 16.21 7.68 -16.04
C ARG A 200 17.04 6.86 -17.05
N LEU A 201 17.23 5.57 -16.80
CA LEU A 201 17.93 4.67 -17.70
C LEU A 201 17.33 4.70 -19.12
N LEU A 202 16.02 4.51 -19.24
CA LEU A 202 15.34 4.47 -20.55
C LEU A 202 15.33 5.84 -21.26
N ARG A 203 15.55 6.95 -20.54
CA ARG A 203 15.71 8.28 -21.15
C ARG A 203 17.13 8.53 -21.62
N GLU A 204 18.13 8.12 -20.84
CA GLU A 204 19.53 8.44 -21.05
C GLU A 204 20.26 7.41 -21.92
N ASP A 205 19.81 6.14 -21.94
CA ASP A 205 20.41 5.05 -22.73
C ASP A 205 19.48 4.60 -23.88
N PRO A 206 19.77 5.01 -25.14
CA PRO A 206 18.96 4.62 -26.30
C PRO A 206 18.94 3.11 -26.60
N GLU A 207 20.02 2.38 -26.26
CA GLU A 207 20.10 0.92 -26.46
C GLU A 207 19.19 0.19 -25.46
N ALA A 208 19.23 0.57 -24.19
CA ALA A 208 18.34 0.06 -23.18
C ALA A 208 16.88 0.34 -23.57
N LYS A 209 16.55 1.59 -23.94
CA LYS A 209 15.23 1.96 -24.45
C LYS A 209 14.79 1.07 -25.62
N LEU A 210 15.62 0.90 -26.63
CA LEU A 210 15.29 0.08 -27.81
C LEU A 210 15.06 -1.40 -27.43
N THR A 211 15.86 -1.94 -26.51
CA THR A 211 15.74 -3.31 -26.02
C THR A 211 14.37 -3.53 -25.38
N TRP A 212 13.97 -2.63 -24.49
CA TRP A 212 12.69 -2.73 -23.77
C TRP A 212 11.48 -2.44 -24.66
N ASN A 213 11.58 -1.51 -25.62
CA ASN A 213 10.54 -1.27 -26.62
C ASN A 213 10.33 -2.46 -27.59
N ARG A 214 11.39 -3.24 -27.87
CA ARG A 214 11.29 -4.48 -28.66
C ARG A 214 10.68 -5.62 -27.85
N ARG A 215 10.91 -5.64 -26.55
CA ARG A 215 10.38 -6.67 -25.64
C ARG A 215 8.86 -6.56 -25.51
N PHE A 216 8.33 -5.34 -25.37
CA PHE A 216 6.89 -5.12 -25.21
C PHE A 216 6.31 -4.38 -26.41
N GLU A 217 5.41 -5.05 -27.13
CA GLU A 217 4.71 -4.46 -28.29
C GLU A 217 3.42 -3.74 -27.87
N HIS A 218 2.80 -4.21 -26.77
CA HIS A 218 1.59 -3.61 -26.20
C HIS A 218 1.77 -3.39 -24.71
N VAL A 219 1.47 -2.20 -24.25
CA VAL A 219 1.49 -1.80 -22.83
C VAL A 219 0.07 -1.45 -22.40
N LEU A 220 -0.42 -2.13 -21.37
CA LEU A 220 -1.72 -1.88 -20.78
C LEU A 220 -1.55 -1.46 -19.32
N VAL A 221 -2.21 -0.37 -18.91
CA VAL A 221 -2.10 0.18 -17.55
C VAL A 221 -3.50 0.24 -16.92
N ASP A 222 -3.70 -0.44 -15.79
CA ASP A 222 -4.92 -0.34 -14.97
C ASP A 222 -4.78 0.76 -13.91
N GLU A 223 -5.90 1.27 -13.43
CA GLU A 223 -6.00 2.36 -12.44
C GLU A 223 -5.13 3.58 -12.80
N TYR A 224 -5.14 3.96 -14.09
CA TYR A 224 -4.25 4.98 -14.63
C TYR A 224 -4.38 6.36 -13.95
N GLN A 225 -5.53 6.69 -13.36
CA GLN A 225 -5.76 7.91 -12.60
C GLN A 225 -4.90 8.03 -11.32
N ASP A 226 -4.29 6.93 -10.87
CA ASP A 226 -3.42 6.91 -9.69
C ASP A 226 -1.93 7.03 -10.04
N THR A 227 -1.60 7.25 -11.32
CA THR A 227 -0.21 7.38 -11.76
C THR A 227 0.36 8.76 -11.44
N ASN A 228 1.64 8.77 -11.06
CA ASN A 228 2.44 9.99 -10.92
C ASN A 228 3.23 10.28 -12.21
N THR A 229 3.92 11.43 -12.26
CA THR A 229 4.71 11.83 -13.44
C THR A 229 5.80 10.81 -13.80
N ALA A 230 6.51 10.22 -12.84
CA ALA A 230 7.54 9.21 -13.13
C ALA A 230 6.92 7.95 -13.76
N GLN A 231 5.80 7.45 -13.22
CA GLN A 231 5.07 6.29 -13.77
C GLN A 231 4.47 6.58 -15.16
N TYR A 232 3.97 7.78 -15.38
CA TYR A 232 3.54 8.24 -16.71
C TYR A 232 4.68 8.15 -17.72
N HIS A 233 5.85 8.71 -17.39
CA HIS A 233 7.03 8.62 -18.27
C HIS A 233 7.46 7.18 -18.48
N PHE A 234 7.38 6.34 -17.45
CA PHE A 234 7.73 4.93 -17.53
C PHE A 234 6.86 4.19 -18.57
N ALA A 235 5.53 4.30 -18.44
CA ALA A 235 4.60 3.69 -19.39
C ALA A 235 4.81 4.21 -20.83
N ARG A 236 5.01 5.53 -20.99
CA ARG A 236 5.24 6.16 -22.30
C ARG A 236 6.55 5.71 -22.95
N LEU A 237 7.64 5.62 -22.17
CA LEU A 237 8.94 5.16 -22.66
C LEU A 237 8.89 3.70 -23.12
N LEU A 238 8.16 2.85 -22.39
CA LEU A 238 7.98 1.44 -22.75
C LEU A 238 7.10 1.24 -23.98
N ALA A 239 6.04 2.06 -24.16
CA ALA A 239 5.21 2.02 -25.36
C ALA A 239 5.97 2.47 -26.62
N GLY A 240 6.97 3.35 -26.46
CA GLY A 240 7.84 3.84 -27.51
C GLY A 240 7.08 4.48 -28.67
N ASP A 241 7.69 4.47 -29.85
CA ASP A 241 7.17 5.13 -31.06
C ASP A 241 5.91 4.46 -31.64
N ARG A 242 5.63 3.21 -31.25
CA ARG A 242 4.39 2.50 -31.65
C ARG A 242 3.16 3.08 -30.97
N GLU A 243 3.34 3.68 -29.79
CA GLU A 243 2.26 4.20 -28.95
C GLU A 243 1.13 3.20 -28.69
N ASN A 244 1.41 1.89 -28.72
CA ASN A 244 0.45 0.86 -28.35
C ASN A 244 0.23 0.84 -26.83
N LEU A 245 -0.30 1.96 -26.33
CA LEU A 245 -0.56 2.21 -24.92
C LEU A 245 -2.07 2.23 -24.65
N CYS A 246 -2.57 1.21 -23.97
CA CYS A 246 -3.94 1.14 -23.50
C CYS A 246 -4.00 1.50 -22.03
N VAL A 247 -4.65 2.58 -21.66
CA VAL A 247 -4.84 2.97 -20.26
C VAL A 247 -6.30 2.86 -19.89
N VAL A 248 -6.56 2.28 -18.71
CA VAL A 248 -7.89 2.12 -18.14
C VAL A 248 -7.92 2.81 -16.78
N GLY A 249 -8.91 3.65 -16.57
CA GLY A 249 -9.01 4.39 -15.31
C GLY A 249 -10.33 5.09 -15.12
N ASP A 250 -10.46 5.68 -13.93
CA ASP A 250 -11.61 6.48 -13.52
C ASP A 250 -11.10 7.72 -12.78
N ASP A 251 -11.11 8.88 -13.43
CA ASP A 251 -10.72 10.15 -12.82
C ASP A 251 -11.54 10.48 -11.54
N ASP A 252 -12.78 9.99 -11.45
CA ASP A 252 -13.60 10.12 -10.25
C ASP A 252 -13.13 9.23 -9.07
N GLN A 253 -12.17 8.32 -9.30
CA GLN A 253 -11.57 7.47 -8.28
C GLN A 253 -10.10 7.81 -7.99
N SER A 254 -9.60 8.98 -8.44
CA SER A 254 -8.26 9.45 -8.10
C SER A 254 -8.25 10.01 -6.68
N ILE A 255 -7.69 9.22 -5.74
CA ILE A 255 -7.70 9.50 -4.29
C ILE A 255 -6.33 9.32 -3.64
N TYR A 256 -5.25 9.31 -4.42
CA TYR A 256 -3.89 9.10 -3.94
C TYR A 256 -2.95 10.28 -4.24
N ALA A 257 -3.47 11.54 -4.28
CA ALA A 257 -2.62 12.72 -4.48
C ALA A 257 -1.57 12.85 -3.35
N PHE A 258 -1.91 12.48 -2.12
CA PHE A 258 -0.97 12.42 -0.99
C PHE A 258 0.20 11.43 -1.19
N ARG A 259 0.12 10.51 -2.19
CA ARG A 259 1.19 9.62 -2.66
C ARG A 259 1.80 10.09 -3.98
N GLY A 260 1.50 11.30 -4.42
CA GLY A 260 2.00 11.88 -5.65
C GLY A 260 1.22 11.52 -6.90
N ALA A 261 0.05 10.88 -6.81
CA ALA A 261 -0.83 10.66 -7.96
C ALA A 261 -1.33 12.00 -8.54
N GLU A 262 -1.41 12.08 -9.86
CA GLU A 262 -1.79 13.28 -10.58
C GLU A 262 -2.97 12.97 -11.51
N VAL A 263 -4.19 13.36 -11.11
CA VAL A 263 -5.40 13.15 -11.91
C VAL A 263 -5.30 13.81 -13.30
N GLU A 264 -4.52 14.86 -13.43
CA GLU A 264 -4.24 15.55 -14.69
C GLU A 264 -3.69 14.62 -15.76
N LYS A 265 -3.02 13.51 -15.42
CA LYS A 265 -2.48 12.54 -16.39
C LYS A 265 -3.58 11.83 -17.19
N ILE A 266 -4.67 11.42 -16.54
CA ILE A 266 -5.80 10.82 -17.24
C ILE A 266 -6.62 11.89 -17.96
N LEU A 267 -6.79 13.08 -17.38
CA LEU A 267 -7.54 14.19 -17.97
C LEU A 267 -6.85 14.75 -19.23
N SER A 268 -5.51 14.76 -19.28
CA SER A 268 -4.72 15.26 -20.40
C SER A 268 -4.34 14.21 -21.44
N PHE A 269 -4.75 12.96 -21.28
CA PHE A 269 -4.30 11.86 -22.12
C PHE A 269 -4.49 12.12 -23.64
N GLN A 270 -5.64 12.66 -24.05
CA GLN A 270 -5.90 12.97 -25.45
C GLN A 270 -5.04 14.14 -25.99
N ARG A 271 -4.61 15.06 -25.13
CA ARG A 271 -3.68 16.12 -25.50
C ARG A 271 -2.29 15.56 -25.72
N ASP A 272 -1.86 14.63 -24.87
CA ASP A 272 -0.54 14.00 -24.94
C ASP A 272 -0.45 12.95 -26.04
N PHE A 273 -1.58 12.33 -26.40
CA PHE A 273 -1.76 11.36 -27.49
C PHE A 273 -2.92 11.78 -28.39
N PRO A 274 -2.67 12.69 -29.36
CA PRO A 274 -3.76 13.24 -30.21
C PRO A 274 -4.51 12.21 -31.06
N ARG A 275 -3.89 11.03 -31.31
CA ARG A 275 -4.52 9.92 -32.04
C ARG A 275 -5.27 8.96 -31.12
N ALA A 276 -5.35 9.25 -29.83
CA ALA A 276 -5.96 8.36 -28.88
C ALA A 276 -7.45 8.15 -29.16
N ARG A 277 -7.84 6.89 -29.20
CA ARG A 277 -9.24 6.49 -29.15
C ARG A 277 -9.72 6.54 -27.68
N VAL A 278 -10.90 7.11 -27.46
CA VAL A 278 -11.51 7.11 -26.12
C VAL A 278 -12.76 6.25 -26.15
N VAL A 279 -12.90 5.37 -25.15
CA VAL A 279 -14.08 4.54 -24.93
C VAL A 279 -14.54 4.74 -23.48
N THR A 280 -15.81 5.14 -23.30
CA THR A 280 -16.38 5.37 -21.97
C THR A 280 -17.28 4.21 -21.58
N LEU A 281 -17.06 3.65 -20.39
CA LEU A 281 -17.87 2.58 -19.78
C LEU A 281 -18.74 3.16 -18.67
N GLU A 282 -20.04 3.18 -18.86
CA GLU A 282 -21.01 3.76 -17.92
C GLU A 282 -21.93 2.72 -17.28
N ARG A 283 -22.06 1.52 -17.87
CA ARG A 283 -22.96 0.46 -17.33
C ARG A 283 -22.34 -0.16 -16.08
N ASN A 284 -22.99 0.05 -14.95
CA ASN A 284 -22.55 -0.49 -13.67
C ASN A 284 -23.27 -1.78 -13.33
N TYR A 285 -22.51 -2.83 -13.06
CA TYR A 285 -22.97 -4.18 -12.72
C TYR A 285 -22.86 -4.49 -11.22
N ARG A 286 -22.31 -3.55 -10.42
CA ARG A 286 -22.03 -3.75 -9.01
C ARG A 286 -23.21 -3.34 -8.13
N SER A 287 -23.61 -2.09 -8.20
CA SER A 287 -24.48 -1.46 -7.22
C SER A 287 -25.91 -1.27 -7.72
N VAL A 288 -26.86 -1.23 -6.81
CA VAL A 288 -28.26 -0.88 -7.11
C VAL A 288 -28.39 0.62 -7.46
N GLY A 289 -29.49 0.97 -8.15
CA GLY A 289 -29.69 2.29 -8.74
C GLY A 289 -29.64 3.44 -7.74
N THR A 290 -30.28 3.32 -6.57
CA THR A 290 -30.30 4.38 -5.54
C THR A 290 -28.88 4.76 -5.07
N ILE A 291 -27.99 3.76 -4.90
CA ILE A 291 -26.59 4.00 -4.50
C ILE A 291 -25.83 4.74 -5.62
N LEU A 292 -26.06 4.34 -6.88
CA LEU A 292 -25.41 5.00 -8.02
C LEU A 292 -25.92 6.42 -8.27
N GLU A 293 -27.21 6.66 -8.06
CA GLU A 293 -27.78 8.01 -8.17
C GLU A 293 -27.19 8.94 -7.10
N ALA A 294 -27.05 8.47 -5.87
CA ALA A 294 -26.37 9.20 -4.80
C ALA A 294 -24.92 9.52 -5.14
N ALA A 295 -24.16 8.51 -5.61
CA ALA A 295 -22.76 8.68 -6.03
C ALA A 295 -22.62 9.67 -7.20
N ASN A 296 -23.48 9.56 -8.21
CA ASN A 296 -23.52 10.50 -9.35
C ASN A 296 -23.84 11.93 -8.91
N GLY A 297 -24.77 12.11 -7.95
CA GLY A 297 -25.13 13.43 -7.41
C GLY A 297 -23.94 14.12 -6.75
N VAL A 298 -23.20 13.39 -5.91
CA VAL A 298 -22.01 13.91 -5.23
C VAL A 298 -20.91 14.27 -6.24
N ILE A 299 -20.52 13.35 -7.10
CA ILE A 299 -19.34 13.54 -7.96
C ILE A 299 -19.57 14.56 -9.07
N ALA A 300 -20.82 14.84 -9.44
CA ALA A 300 -21.16 15.86 -10.43
C ALA A 300 -20.73 17.28 -10.02
N ASN A 301 -20.51 17.53 -8.73
CA ASN A 301 -20.06 18.82 -8.20
C ASN A 301 -18.55 19.08 -8.38
N ASN A 302 -17.77 18.09 -8.84
CA ASN A 302 -16.37 18.31 -9.21
C ASN A 302 -16.29 18.91 -10.62
N PRO A 303 -15.65 20.08 -10.81
CA PRO A 303 -15.54 20.72 -12.12
C PRO A 303 -14.50 20.03 -13.04
N HIS A 304 -13.42 19.50 -12.45
CA HIS A 304 -12.30 18.91 -13.21
C HIS A 304 -12.47 17.39 -13.32
N ARG A 305 -13.30 16.95 -14.30
CA ARG A 305 -13.55 15.54 -14.58
C ARG A 305 -14.03 15.30 -16.02
N HIS A 306 -13.85 14.07 -16.50
CA HIS A 306 -14.50 13.63 -17.72
C HIS A 306 -16.01 13.49 -17.53
N ALA A 307 -16.79 13.96 -18.49
CA ALA A 307 -18.23 13.81 -18.45
C ALA A 307 -18.62 12.33 -18.60
N LYS A 308 -19.07 11.72 -17.53
CA LYS A 308 -19.60 10.35 -17.46
C LYS A 308 -20.63 10.21 -16.35
N ARG A 309 -21.57 9.27 -16.51
CA ARG A 309 -22.60 8.98 -15.51
C ARG A 309 -22.82 7.48 -15.40
N LEU A 310 -22.72 6.94 -14.19
CA LEU A 310 -23.00 5.52 -13.95
C LEU A 310 -24.47 5.21 -14.18
N ARG A 311 -24.75 4.15 -14.95
CA ARG A 311 -26.09 3.63 -15.27
C ARG A 311 -26.25 2.25 -14.63
N PRO A 312 -27.28 2.04 -13.78
CA PRO A 312 -27.47 0.77 -13.13
C PRO A 312 -27.95 -0.29 -14.10
N GLU A 313 -27.34 -1.47 -14.08
CA GLU A 313 -27.87 -2.70 -14.69
C GLU A 313 -28.63 -3.55 -13.66
N ARG A 314 -28.56 -3.19 -12.38
CA ARG A 314 -29.29 -3.79 -11.28
C ARG A 314 -30.51 -2.92 -10.93
N GLY A 315 -31.49 -3.50 -10.22
CA GLY A 315 -32.71 -2.82 -9.81
C GLY A 315 -32.48 -1.49 -9.03
N ARG A 316 -33.53 -0.75 -8.79
CA ARG A 316 -33.45 0.59 -8.16
C ARG A 316 -32.84 0.53 -6.77
N GLY A 317 -33.22 -0.44 -5.94
CA GLY A 317 -32.82 -0.49 -4.52
C GLY A 317 -33.71 0.35 -3.60
N GLU A 318 -33.48 0.24 -2.30
CA GLU A 318 -34.19 1.00 -1.26
C GLU A 318 -33.53 2.38 -1.03
N PRO A 319 -34.27 3.36 -0.47
CA PRO A 319 -33.68 4.61 -0.01
C PRO A 319 -32.57 4.37 1.02
N ILE A 320 -31.51 5.16 0.96
CA ILE A 320 -30.33 5.04 1.83
C ILE A 320 -30.67 5.59 3.21
N PRO A 321 -30.61 4.79 4.30
CA PRO A 321 -30.76 5.30 5.66
C PRO A 321 -29.63 6.28 5.99
N PHE A 322 -30.02 7.52 6.36
CA PHE A 322 -29.12 8.54 6.90
C PHE A 322 -29.52 8.82 8.35
N LEU A 323 -28.69 8.39 9.31
CA LEU A 323 -29.06 8.31 10.72
C LEU A 323 -28.22 9.28 11.54
N THR A 324 -28.87 10.09 12.38
CA THR A 324 -28.20 10.99 13.32
C THR A 324 -28.26 10.43 14.73
N PHE A 325 -27.11 10.35 15.41
CA PHE A 325 -26.97 9.88 16.78
C PHE A 325 -26.53 11.02 17.70
N GLU A 326 -26.70 10.85 19.00
CA GLU A 326 -26.24 11.82 19.98
C GLU A 326 -24.71 11.93 19.97
N ASP A 327 -24.02 10.78 20.03
CA ASP A 327 -22.57 10.69 20.09
C ASP A 327 -22.02 9.42 19.37
N GLU A 328 -20.70 9.29 19.34
CA GLU A 328 -20.00 8.16 18.70
C GLU A 328 -20.27 6.81 19.39
N VAL A 329 -20.69 6.79 20.67
CA VAL A 329 -20.98 5.55 21.38
C VAL A 329 -22.35 5.01 20.97
N ALA A 330 -23.34 5.91 20.83
CA ALA A 330 -24.68 5.59 20.31
C ALA A 330 -24.60 5.17 18.83
N GLU A 331 -23.79 5.89 18.00
CA GLU A 331 -23.52 5.54 16.61
C GLU A 331 -22.99 4.11 16.50
N ALA A 332 -21.94 3.79 17.26
CA ALA A 332 -21.31 2.46 17.25
C ALA A 332 -22.27 1.35 17.69
N ALA A 333 -23.07 1.60 18.72
CA ALA A 333 -24.05 0.62 19.23
C ALA A 333 -25.08 0.23 18.16
N GLU A 334 -25.71 1.23 17.49
CA GLU A 334 -26.72 0.95 16.49
C GLU A 334 -26.11 0.36 15.20
N VAL A 335 -24.95 0.83 14.74
CA VAL A 335 -24.28 0.26 13.57
C VAL A 335 -23.97 -1.22 13.79
N VAL A 336 -23.42 -1.59 14.95
CA VAL A 336 -23.11 -2.99 15.29
C VAL A 336 -24.40 -3.82 15.41
N SER A 337 -25.45 -3.26 15.99
CA SER A 337 -26.78 -3.91 16.04
C SER A 337 -27.33 -4.20 14.63
N ARG A 338 -27.22 -3.23 13.70
CA ARG A 338 -27.62 -3.41 12.31
C ARG A 338 -26.83 -4.50 11.60
N ILE A 339 -25.52 -4.55 11.80
CA ILE A 339 -24.64 -5.60 11.28
C ILE A 339 -25.12 -6.98 11.75
N ARG A 340 -25.44 -7.14 13.04
CA ARG A 340 -26.00 -8.39 13.58
C ARG A 340 -27.34 -8.76 12.91
N ARG A 341 -28.27 -7.80 12.81
CA ARG A 341 -29.56 -8.02 12.13
C ARG A 341 -29.38 -8.40 10.65
N THR A 342 -28.42 -7.79 9.97
CA THR A 342 -28.09 -8.10 8.58
C THR A 342 -27.52 -9.52 8.45
N LYS A 343 -26.67 -9.95 9.39
CA LYS A 343 -26.18 -11.34 9.48
C LYS A 343 -27.32 -12.34 9.70
N GLN A 344 -28.29 -12.01 10.59
CA GLN A 344 -29.47 -12.85 10.83
C GLN A 344 -30.38 -12.99 9.60
N ARG A 345 -30.35 -12.00 8.71
CA ARG A 345 -31.05 -12.03 7.41
C ARG A 345 -30.29 -12.80 6.32
N GLY A 346 -29.15 -13.40 6.64
CA GLY A 346 -28.37 -14.27 5.76
C GLY A 346 -27.20 -13.62 5.03
N VAL A 347 -26.86 -12.34 5.32
CA VAL A 347 -25.66 -11.70 4.75
C VAL A 347 -24.45 -12.00 5.64
N PRO A 348 -23.44 -12.73 5.17
CA PRO A 348 -22.23 -13.01 5.96
C PRO A 348 -21.52 -11.76 6.47
N TYR A 349 -20.76 -11.87 7.56
CA TYR A 349 -19.92 -10.76 8.04
C TYR A 349 -18.86 -10.36 7.00
N ALA A 350 -18.28 -11.32 6.28
CA ALA A 350 -17.34 -11.06 5.20
C ALA A 350 -17.90 -10.19 4.07
N GLU A 351 -19.23 -10.13 3.93
CA GLU A 351 -19.95 -9.32 2.94
C GLU A 351 -20.42 -7.97 3.51
N GLN A 352 -20.00 -7.61 4.73
CA GLN A 352 -20.36 -6.39 5.42
C GLN A 352 -19.11 -5.60 5.80
N ALA A 353 -19.17 -4.28 5.72
CA ALA A 353 -18.06 -3.41 6.09
C ALA A 353 -18.48 -2.16 6.85
N ILE A 354 -17.62 -1.69 7.76
CA ILE A 354 -17.67 -0.35 8.33
C ILE A 354 -16.56 0.47 7.69
N LEU A 355 -16.90 1.54 7.01
CA LEU A 355 -15.95 2.45 6.38
C LEU A 355 -15.82 3.73 7.21
N LEU A 356 -14.59 4.10 7.49
CA LEU A 356 -14.17 5.22 8.34
C LEU A 356 -13.34 6.21 7.51
N ARG A 357 -13.45 7.52 7.77
CA ARG A 357 -12.50 8.46 7.16
C ARG A 357 -11.11 8.37 7.81
N SER A 358 -11.04 8.06 9.11
CA SER A 358 -9.78 7.95 9.86
C SER A 358 -9.84 6.74 10.80
N ALA A 359 -8.71 6.03 10.92
CA ALA A 359 -8.58 4.87 11.81
C ALA A 359 -8.86 5.18 13.30
N ILE A 360 -8.71 6.44 13.72
CA ILE A 360 -9.03 6.87 15.10
C ILE A 360 -10.52 6.65 15.43
N GLN A 361 -11.40 6.69 14.43
CA GLN A 361 -12.84 6.45 14.59
C GLN A 361 -13.18 4.99 14.90
N ALA A 362 -12.27 4.04 14.70
CA ALA A 362 -12.54 2.61 14.83
C ALA A 362 -12.83 2.19 16.29
N ARG A 363 -12.24 2.85 17.29
CA ARG A 363 -12.26 2.41 18.68
C ARG A 363 -13.66 2.16 19.26
N PRO A 364 -14.67 3.05 19.14
CA PRO A 364 -16.01 2.77 19.68
C PRO A 364 -16.65 1.54 19.03
N PHE A 365 -16.42 1.33 17.73
CA PHE A 365 -16.91 0.15 17.00
C PHE A 365 -16.22 -1.12 17.48
N GLU A 366 -14.89 -1.12 17.64
CA GLU A 366 -14.14 -2.26 18.18
C GLU A 366 -14.64 -2.68 19.57
N GLU A 367 -14.89 -1.72 20.47
CA GLU A 367 -15.40 -1.98 21.80
C GLU A 367 -16.77 -2.70 21.74
N LYS A 368 -17.66 -2.27 20.85
CA LYS A 368 -18.98 -2.90 20.64
C LYS A 368 -18.89 -4.26 19.94
N LEU A 369 -18.02 -4.39 18.93
CA LEU A 369 -17.81 -5.68 18.24
C LEU A 369 -17.27 -6.75 19.18
N ARG A 370 -16.32 -6.39 20.05
CA ARG A 370 -15.81 -7.30 21.08
C ARG A 370 -16.89 -7.66 22.11
N PHE A 371 -17.71 -6.69 22.51
CA PHE A 371 -18.81 -6.93 23.45
C PHE A 371 -19.80 -7.97 22.91
N PHE A 372 -20.12 -7.90 21.61
CA PHE A 372 -21.04 -8.83 20.94
C PHE A 372 -20.35 -10.03 20.32
N GLU A 373 -19.03 -10.23 20.54
CA GLU A 373 -18.24 -11.34 20.00
C GLU A 373 -18.30 -11.48 18.48
N ILE A 374 -18.41 -10.37 17.78
CA ILE A 374 -18.41 -10.35 16.31
C ILE A 374 -16.95 -10.42 15.86
N PRO A 375 -16.58 -11.42 15.05
CA PRO A 375 -15.22 -11.50 14.49
C PRO A 375 -15.01 -10.36 13.48
N TYR A 376 -13.91 -9.64 13.59
CA TYR A 376 -13.60 -8.53 12.72
C TYR A 376 -12.11 -8.43 12.39
N THR A 377 -11.81 -7.80 11.26
CA THR A 377 -10.47 -7.41 10.84
C THR A 377 -10.41 -5.91 10.55
N ILE A 378 -9.24 -5.30 10.79
CA ILE A 378 -9.01 -3.88 10.46
C ILE A 378 -7.99 -3.83 9.34
N ILE A 379 -8.42 -3.33 8.16
CA ILE A 379 -7.53 -3.11 7.03
C ILE A 379 -6.97 -1.68 7.10
N GLY A 380 -5.64 -1.55 6.94
CA GLY A 380 -4.95 -0.24 7.05
C GLY A 380 -4.38 0.06 8.43
N GLY A 381 -4.35 -0.92 9.33
CA GLY A 381 -3.53 -0.90 10.54
C GLY A 381 -2.03 -1.03 10.21
N ARG A 382 -1.16 -0.96 11.25
CA ARG A 382 0.27 -1.25 11.06
C ARG A 382 0.43 -2.69 10.55
N SER A 383 1.16 -2.83 9.45
CA SER A 383 1.46 -4.16 8.89
C SER A 383 2.12 -5.03 9.96
N PHE A 384 1.84 -6.33 9.92
CA PHE A 384 2.55 -7.34 10.69
C PHE A 384 4.08 -7.20 10.54
N PHE A 385 4.54 -6.89 9.32
CA PHE A 385 5.96 -6.69 9.02
C PHE A 385 6.56 -5.40 9.58
N ASP A 386 5.73 -4.46 10.08
CA ASP A 386 6.19 -3.24 10.75
C ASP A 386 6.47 -3.44 12.24
N ARG A 387 6.11 -4.60 12.80
CA ARG A 387 6.41 -4.92 14.18
C ARG A 387 7.91 -5.00 14.38
N ARG A 388 8.39 -4.44 15.50
CA ARG A 388 9.83 -4.31 15.77
C ARG A 388 10.55 -5.65 15.71
N GLU A 389 10.00 -6.68 16.34
CA GLU A 389 10.57 -8.03 16.38
C GLU A 389 10.66 -8.66 14.99
N VAL A 390 9.70 -8.41 14.12
CA VAL A 390 9.71 -8.91 12.73
C VAL A 390 10.73 -8.16 11.89
N ARG A 391 10.80 -6.83 12.04
CA ARG A 391 11.80 -6.00 11.33
C ARG A 391 13.23 -6.33 11.73
N ASP A 392 13.48 -6.59 13.01
CA ASP A 392 14.81 -6.98 13.46
C ASP A 392 15.18 -8.39 12.92
N ALA A 393 14.22 -9.33 12.90
CA ALA A 393 14.43 -10.65 12.29
C ALA A 393 14.70 -10.52 10.77
N LEU A 394 13.93 -9.71 10.05
CA LEU A 394 14.16 -9.45 8.62
C LEU A 394 15.54 -8.82 8.36
N ALA A 395 16.02 -7.91 9.22
CA ALA A 395 17.35 -7.35 9.11
C ALA A 395 18.44 -8.43 9.25
N TYR A 396 18.28 -9.40 10.16
CA TYR A 396 19.15 -10.57 10.23
C TYR A 396 19.14 -11.39 8.94
N LEU A 397 17.96 -11.66 8.38
CA LEU A 397 17.80 -12.43 7.15
C LEU A 397 18.39 -11.70 5.93
N ARG A 398 18.24 -10.37 5.88
CA ARG A 398 18.86 -9.54 4.84
C ARG A 398 20.37 -9.69 4.81
N LEU A 399 21.03 -9.73 5.94
CA LEU A 399 22.49 -9.92 6.03
C LEU A 399 22.98 -11.31 5.57
N LEU A 400 22.11 -12.31 5.46
CA LEU A 400 22.47 -13.58 4.84
C LEU A 400 22.67 -13.44 3.33
N VAL A 401 21.88 -12.60 2.68
CA VAL A 401 21.88 -12.41 1.21
C VAL A 401 22.58 -11.12 0.78
N HIS A 402 22.62 -10.10 1.64
CA HIS A 402 23.26 -8.80 1.44
C HIS A 402 24.22 -8.47 2.59
N PRO A 403 25.41 -9.06 2.63
CA PRO A 403 26.37 -8.83 3.72
C PRO A 403 26.88 -7.39 3.80
N GLU A 404 26.76 -6.64 2.72
CA GLU A 404 27.11 -5.22 2.60
C GLU A 404 26.01 -4.25 3.07
N ASP A 405 24.87 -4.75 3.58
CA ASP A 405 23.77 -3.91 4.05
C ASP A 405 24.07 -3.34 5.44
N ASP A 406 24.70 -2.17 5.45
CA ASP A 406 25.14 -1.50 6.68
C ASP A 406 23.95 -1.07 7.56
N ILE A 407 22.82 -0.70 6.97
CA ILE A 407 21.60 -0.33 7.72
C ILE A 407 21.06 -1.54 8.47
N ALA A 408 20.98 -2.70 7.82
CA ALA A 408 20.59 -3.94 8.48
C ALA A 408 21.60 -4.33 9.58
N ALA A 409 22.91 -4.22 9.29
CA ALA A 409 23.98 -4.54 10.24
C ALA A 409 23.91 -3.65 11.49
N LEU A 410 23.80 -2.34 11.31
CA LEU A 410 23.70 -1.36 12.41
C LEU A 410 22.41 -1.54 13.23
N ARG A 411 21.30 -1.94 12.58
CA ARG A 411 20.04 -2.22 13.25
C ARG A 411 20.16 -3.36 14.25
N ILE A 412 20.84 -4.46 13.87
CA ILE A 412 20.91 -5.68 14.69
C ILE A 412 22.18 -5.76 15.54
N LEU A 413 23.11 -4.83 15.40
CA LEU A 413 24.42 -4.87 16.04
C LEU A 413 24.34 -5.08 17.56
N ASN A 414 23.38 -4.42 18.23
CA ASN A 414 23.12 -4.53 19.66
C ASN A 414 21.75 -5.13 20.01
N THR A 415 21.18 -5.95 19.15
CA THR A 415 19.89 -6.62 19.34
C THR A 415 20.04 -8.12 19.12
N PRO A 416 20.03 -8.98 20.18
CA PRO A 416 20.02 -8.66 21.61
C PRO A 416 21.27 -7.90 22.07
N ARG A 417 21.26 -7.38 23.29
CA ARG A 417 22.36 -6.58 23.83
C ARG A 417 23.69 -7.34 23.82
N ARG A 418 24.67 -6.78 23.10
CA ARG A 418 26.01 -7.37 22.91
C ARG A 418 27.13 -6.44 23.35
N GLY A 419 26.82 -5.43 24.19
CA GLY A 419 27.84 -4.49 24.67
C GLY A 419 28.19 -3.35 23.70
N TRP A 420 27.40 -3.15 22.63
CA TRP A 420 27.59 -2.05 21.68
C TRP A 420 26.85 -0.81 22.17
N GLY A 421 27.59 0.12 22.75
CA GLY A 421 27.09 1.47 23.07
C GLY A 421 27.28 2.42 21.88
N GLU A 422 26.70 3.61 22.01
CA GLU A 422 26.76 4.64 20.95
C GLU A 422 28.21 5.01 20.55
N GLY A 423 29.11 5.15 21.54
CA GLY A 423 30.53 5.43 21.28
C GLY A 423 31.26 4.33 20.51
N SER A 424 31.00 3.05 20.83
CA SER A 424 31.62 1.92 20.11
C SER A 424 31.06 1.79 18.69
N ARG A 425 29.73 2.00 18.54
CA ARG A 425 29.07 2.03 17.24
C ARG A 425 29.63 3.13 16.34
N LYS A 426 29.80 4.34 16.87
CA LYS A 426 30.38 5.46 16.11
C LYS A 426 31.81 5.18 15.66
N LYS A 427 32.65 4.61 16.53
CA LYS A 427 34.03 4.24 16.16
C LYS A 427 34.07 3.22 15.04
N LEU A 428 33.18 2.22 15.06
CA LEU A 428 33.07 1.22 13.99
C LEU A 428 32.64 1.89 12.67
N ASP A 429 31.60 2.69 12.71
CA ASP A 429 31.05 3.40 11.53
C ASP A 429 32.10 4.36 10.92
N ASP A 430 32.73 5.21 11.74
CA ASP A 430 33.79 6.12 11.29
C ASP A 430 34.97 5.37 10.65
N TRP A 431 35.37 4.23 11.24
CA TRP A 431 36.44 3.40 10.69
C TRP A 431 36.06 2.74 9.37
N CYS A 432 34.85 2.15 9.29
CA CYS A 432 34.35 1.53 8.06
C CYS A 432 34.26 2.55 6.92
N ARG A 433 33.76 3.74 7.19
CA ARG A 433 33.72 4.83 6.20
C ARG A 433 35.12 5.26 5.73
N ALA A 434 36.05 5.41 6.65
CA ALA A 434 37.42 5.81 6.30
C ALA A 434 38.16 4.77 5.45
N HIS A 435 37.78 3.50 5.53
CA HIS A 435 38.38 2.40 4.78
C HIS A 435 37.52 1.89 3.62
N GLU A 436 36.35 2.50 3.41
CA GLU A 436 35.39 2.14 2.37
C GLU A 436 34.98 0.63 2.40
N VAL A 437 34.78 0.10 3.62
CA VAL A 437 34.36 -1.29 3.84
C VAL A 437 33.02 -1.39 4.55
N PRO A 438 32.21 -2.43 4.27
CA PRO A 438 30.95 -2.65 4.96
C PRO A 438 31.12 -2.89 6.48
N ILE A 439 30.08 -2.60 7.25
CA ILE A 439 30.04 -2.79 8.71
C ILE A 439 30.40 -4.24 9.12
N LEU A 440 29.88 -5.26 8.42
CA LEU A 440 30.23 -6.65 8.74
C LEU A 440 31.71 -6.97 8.51
N GLU A 441 32.34 -6.34 7.53
CA GLU A 441 33.77 -6.46 7.30
C GLU A 441 34.58 -5.74 8.38
N GLY A 442 34.14 -4.55 8.80
CA GLY A 442 34.70 -3.84 9.95
C GLY A 442 34.61 -4.65 11.24
N LEU A 443 33.47 -5.35 11.47
CA LEU A 443 33.31 -6.27 12.59
C LEU A 443 34.28 -7.46 12.56
N ALA A 444 34.69 -7.91 11.39
CA ALA A 444 35.71 -8.97 11.24
C ALA A 444 37.13 -8.46 11.50
N GLN A 445 37.35 -7.13 11.49
CA GLN A 445 38.67 -6.51 11.66
C GLN A 445 38.75 -5.61 12.93
N LEU A 446 37.96 -5.95 13.98
CA LEU A 446 37.88 -5.13 15.19
C LEU A 446 39.21 -4.87 15.90
N GLU A 447 40.20 -5.76 15.74
CA GLU A 447 41.56 -5.53 16.28
C GLU A 447 42.25 -4.27 15.69
N ARG A 448 41.78 -3.82 14.51
CA ARG A 448 42.30 -2.61 13.87
C ARG A 448 41.59 -1.34 14.29
N ILE A 449 40.52 -1.47 15.09
CA ILE A 449 39.67 -0.32 15.52
C ILE A 449 39.98 0.00 16.98
N PRO A 450 40.69 1.10 17.28
CA PRO A 450 41.08 1.44 18.64
C PRO A 450 39.88 1.69 19.56
N GLY A 451 39.93 1.10 20.76
CA GLY A 451 38.96 1.34 21.81
C GLY A 451 37.61 0.61 21.65
N ILE A 452 37.57 -0.46 20.84
CA ILE A 452 36.52 -1.45 20.82
C ILE A 452 37.08 -2.77 21.37
N GLY A 453 36.48 -3.31 22.41
CA GLY A 453 36.94 -4.56 23.04
C GLY A 453 35.91 -5.14 24.00
N GLY A 454 36.31 -6.18 24.75
CA GLY A 454 35.46 -6.83 25.75
C GLY A 454 34.18 -7.40 25.15
N LYS A 455 33.04 -7.15 25.82
CA LYS A 455 31.72 -7.68 25.41
C LYS A 455 31.32 -7.30 23.98
N ALA A 456 31.72 -6.14 23.47
CA ALA A 456 31.40 -5.73 22.11
C ALA A 456 32.14 -6.58 21.08
N ALA A 457 33.43 -6.89 21.29
CA ALA A 457 34.21 -7.75 20.41
C ALA A 457 33.72 -9.22 20.45
N GLU A 458 33.45 -9.73 21.65
CA GLU A 458 32.87 -11.08 21.81
C GLU A 458 31.51 -11.20 21.10
N GLY A 459 30.64 -10.17 21.27
CA GLY A 459 29.34 -10.09 20.63
C GLY A 459 29.43 -10.02 19.10
N ALA A 460 30.40 -9.30 18.56
CA ALA A 460 30.65 -9.26 17.13
C ALA A 460 31.08 -10.62 16.58
N GLN A 461 32.03 -11.28 17.24
CA GLN A 461 32.48 -12.62 16.84
C GLN A 461 31.34 -13.65 16.89
N HIS A 462 30.48 -13.55 17.90
CA HIS A 462 29.29 -14.40 18.03
C HIS A 462 28.33 -14.18 16.84
N LEU A 463 28.01 -12.92 16.52
CA LEU A 463 27.18 -12.55 15.39
C LEU A 463 27.75 -13.07 14.06
N LEU A 464 29.03 -12.84 13.80
CA LEU A 464 29.69 -13.29 12.55
C LEU A 464 29.67 -14.82 12.41
N ARG A 465 29.90 -15.57 13.51
CA ARG A 465 29.80 -17.05 13.50
C ARG A 465 28.37 -17.52 13.20
N ALA A 466 27.36 -16.89 13.80
CA ALA A 466 25.97 -17.25 13.57
C ALA A 466 25.56 -17.00 12.10
N LEU A 467 25.96 -15.85 11.54
CA LEU A 467 25.73 -15.53 10.12
C LEU A 467 26.45 -16.52 9.19
N ALA A 468 27.72 -16.84 9.46
CA ALA A 468 28.47 -17.80 8.65
C ALA A 468 27.83 -19.19 8.67
N GLY A 469 27.42 -19.68 9.85
CA GLY A 469 26.73 -20.97 9.99
C GLY A 469 25.39 -21.01 9.24
N ALA A 470 24.58 -19.97 9.37
CA ALA A 470 23.27 -19.90 8.69
C ALA A 470 23.39 -19.78 7.17
N ARG A 471 24.44 -19.12 6.65
CA ARG A 471 24.70 -19.06 5.19
C ARG A 471 24.93 -20.43 4.56
N LEU A 472 25.59 -21.35 5.26
CA LEU A 472 25.78 -22.72 4.77
C LEU A 472 24.45 -23.49 4.70
N THR A 473 23.53 -23.19 5.60
CA THR A 473 22.20 -23.81 5.62
C THR A 473 21.28 -23.20 4.58
N LEU A 474 21.46 -21.92 4.25
CA LEU A 474 20.61 -21.19 3.30
C LEU A 474 20.56 -21.84 1.91
N GLU A 475 21.64 -22.46 1.46
CA GLU A 475 21.69 -23.16 0.16
C GLU A 475 20.67 -24.33 0.09
N ARG A 476 20.30 -24.88 1.25
CA ARG A 476 19.41 -26.04 1.36
C ARG A 476 17.99 -25.65 1.75
N SER A 477 17.85 -24.69 2.68
CA SER A 477 16.54 -24.24 3.17
C SER A 477 16.65 -22.86 3.81
N ALA A 478 15.87 -21.91 3.31
CA ALA A 478 15.76 -20.57 3.85
C ALA A 478 15.07 -20.55 5.23
N PRO A 479 13.97 -21.29 5.50
CA PRO A 479 13.37 -21.42 6.84
C PRO A 479 14.34 -22.00 7.86
N ALA A 480 15.08 -23.06 7.51
CA ALA A 480 16.05 -23.67 8.41
C ALA A 480 17.21 -22.69 8.72
N ALA A 481 17.71 -21.95 7.75
CA ALA A 481 18.71 -20.93 7.94
C ALA A 481 18.23 -19.79 8.84
N ALA A 482 16.97 -19.35 8.67
CA ALA A 482 16.34 -18.34 9.51
C ALA A 482 16.27 -18.79 10.96
N ARG A 483 15.77 -20.00 11.22
CA ARG A 483 15.70 -20.58 12.55
C ARG A 483 17.08 -20.70 13.19
N GLN A 484 18.03 -21.29 12.49
CA GLN A 484 19.41 -21.45 12.96
C GLN A 484 20.05 -20.09 13.31
N LEU A 485 19.84 -19.06 12.48
CA LEU A 485 20.38 -17.73 12.74
C LEU A 485 19.79 -17.10 13.99
N LEU A 486 18.45 -17.05 14.10
CA LEU A 486 17.77 -16.40 15.20
C LEU A 486 18.03 -17.12 16.55
N GLU A 487 18.11 -18.45 16.55
CA GLU A 487 18.56 -19.24 17.71
C GLU A 487 20.05 -18.96 18.01
N GLY A 488 20.90 -19.02 16.99
CA GLY A 488 22.34 -18.80 17.12
C GLY A 488 22.71 -17.43 17.68
N VAL A 489 21.93 -16.39 17.41
CA VAL A 489 22.11 -15.05 18.01
C VAL A 489 21.33 -14.84 19.30
N SER A 490 20.63 -15.88 19.80
CA SER A 490 19.78 -15.83 21.01
C SER A 490 18.70 -14.75 20.93
N TYR A 491 18.01 -14.63 19.77
CA TYR A 491 17.06 -13.55 19.52
C TYR A 491 15.86 -13.57 20.49
N ASP A 492 15.48 -14.72 21.05
CA ASP A 492 14.45 -14.82 22.10
C ASP A 492 14.74 -13.93 23.33
N MET A 493 16.02 -13.68 23.63
CA MET A 493 16.38 -12.74 24.71
C MET A 493 15.95 -11.30 24.38
N ALA A 494 16.12 -10.87 23.14
CA ALA A 494 15.67 -9.55 22.70
C ALA A 494 14.14 -9.44 22.78
N ILE A 495 13.42 -10.49 22.39
CA ILE A 495 11.94 -10.52 22.46
C ILE A 495 11.47 -10.41 23.91
N ARG A 496 12.10 -11.14 24.84
CA ARG A 496 11.78 -11.04 26.29
C ARG A 496 12.05 -9.64 26.84
N GLU A 497 13.16 -9.03 26.43
CA GLU A 497 13.50 -7.65 26.82
C GLU A 497 12.47 -6.65 26.27
N LEU A 498 12.04 -6.81 25.03
CA LEU A 498 11.01 -5.97 24.40
C LEU A 498 9.63 -6.12 25.08
N ALA A 499 9.31 -7.32 25.57
CA ALA A 499 8.05 -7.59 26.26
C ALA A 499 8.00 -7.00 27.70
N GLY A 500 9.15 -6.61 28.28
CA GLY A 500 9.20 -5.93 29.58
C GLY A 500 8.60 -6.72 30.74
N GLY A 501 8.48 -8.06 30.63
CA GLY A 501 7.87 -8.93 31.62
C GLY A 501 6.38 -9.22 31.44
N ASP A 502 5.73 -8.62 30.44
CA ASP A 502 4.34 -8.95 30.08
C ASP A 502 4.29 -10.24 29.25
N LEU A 503 3.64 -11.28 29.83
CA LEU A 503 3.52 -12.59 29.18
C LEU A 503 2.66 -12.55 27.90
N LYS A 504 1.59 -11.76 27.86
CA LYS A 504 0.73 -11.64 26.67
C LYS A 504 1.49 -10.96 25.52
N GLU A 505 2.25 -9.92 25.85
CA GLU A 505 3.12 -9.24 24.89
C GLU A 505 4.22 -10.18 24.37
N LEU A 506 4.83 -10.97 25.26
CA LEU A 506 5.84 -11.97 24.88
C LEU A 506 5.28 -13.01 23.92
N GLU A 507 4.11 -13.57 24.23
CA GLU A 507 3.43 -14.54 23.36
C GLU A 507 3.04 -13.92 22.01
N GLY A 508 2.53 -12.68 22.01
CA GLY A 508 2.18 -11.95 20.81
C GLY A 508 3.38 -11.73 19.87
N ARG A 509 4.56 -11.40 20.46
CA ARG A 509 5.80 -11.22 19.68
C ARG A 509 6.35 -12.54 19.14
N ARG A 510 6.31 -13.61 19.93
CA ARG A 510 6.70 -14.96 19.47
C ARG A 510 5.82 -15.43 18.32
N ARG A 511 4.50 -15.29 18.46
CA ARG A 511 3.56 -15.60 17.38
C ARG A 511 3.90 -14.80 16.10
N GLY A 512 4.35 -13.55 16.24
CA GLY A 512 4.85 -12.76 15.12
C GLY A 512 6.04 -13.42 14.40
N LEU A 513 6.99 -13.99 15.11
CA LEU A 513 8.11 -14.71 14.48
C LEU A 513 7.70 -16.04 13.87
N GLU A 514 6.76 -16.76 14.48
CA GLU A 514 6.20 -17.99 13.91
C GLU A 514 5.51 -17.70 12.57
N MET A 515 4.69 -16.64 12.50
CA MET A 515 4.05 -16.23 11.25
C MET A 515 5.06 -15.84 10.14
N LEU A 516 6.17 -15.19 10.51
CA LEU A 516 7.26 -14.91 9.57
C LEU A 516 7.88 -16.21 9.05
N HIS A 517 8.11 -17.17 9.93
CA HIS A 517 8.66 -18.48 9.58
C HIS A 517 7.72 -19.25 8.65
N ASP A 518 6.42 -19.32 8.97
CA ASP A 518 5.40 -19.99 8.14
C ASP A 518 5.30 -19.34 6.76
N SER A 519 5.42 -18.01 6.69
CA SER A 519 5.43 -17.29 5.42
C SER A 519 6.64 -17.66 4.56
N LEU A 520 7.82 -17.83 5.20
CA LEU A 520 9.04 -18.25 4.54
C LEU A 520 8.97 -19.72 4.07
N GLU A 521 8.39 -20.63 4.88
CA GLU A 521 8.13 -22.03 4.48
C GLU A 521 7.22 -22.11 3.26
N ARG A 522 6.09 -21.42 3.27
CA ARG A 522 5.16 -21.35 2.12
C ARG A 522 5.83 -20.76 0.87
N HIS A 523 6.75 -19.81 1.02
CA HIS A 523 7.52 -19.28 -0.10
C HIS A 523 8.46 -20.34 -0.68
N GLU A 524 9.19 -21.06 0.17
CA GLU A 524 10.11 -22.11 -0.25
C GLU A 524 9.40 -23.28 -0.94
N GLU A 525 8.23 -23.70 -0.44
CA GLU A 525 7.40 -24.71 -1.08
C GLU A 525 6.97 -24.33 -2.51
N ARG A 526 6.64 -23.05 -2.72
CA ARG A 526 6.20 -22.55 -4.03
C ARG A 526 7.33 -22.26 -5.01
N LYS A 527 8.49 -21.83 -4.53
CA LYS A 527 9.58 -21.29 -5.35
C LYS A 527 10.86 -22.12 -5.32
N GLY A 528 10.96 -23.08 -4.41
CA GLY A 528 12.15 -23.90 -4.20
C GLY A 528 13.15 -23.31 -3.19
N ALA A 529 14.09 -24.12 -2.78
CA ALA A 529 15.09 -23.79 -1.77
C ALA A 529 16.01 -22.62 -2.17
N GLY A 530 16.54 -21.91 -1.18
CA GLY A 530 17.56 -20.86 -1.38
C GLY A 530 17.04 -19.53 -1.96
N ARG A 531 15.72 -19.30 -2.02
CA ARG A 531 15.10 -18.10 -2.58
C ARG A 531 14.81 -17.00 -1.54
N LEU A 532 15.68 -16.88 -0.53
CA LEU A 532 15.51 -15.88 0.54
C LEU A 532 15.52 -14.43 0.00
N ASP A 533 16.38 -14.14 -0.97
CA ASP A 533 16.44 -12.82 -1.62
C ASP A 533 15.10 -12.45 -2.29
N GLU A 534 14.48 -13.40 -3.00
CA GLU A 534 13.17 -13.22 -3.63
C GLU A 534 12.07 -13.00 -2.57
N PHE A 535 12.12 -13.75 -1.47
CA PHE A 535 11.18 -13.59 -0.36
C PHE A 535 11.27 -12.18 0.26
N ILE A 536 12.46 -11.72 0.62
CA ILE A 536 12.69 -10.38 1.20
C ILE A 536 12.24 -9.29 0.23
N THR A 537 12.57 -9.45 -1.05
CA THR A 537 12.16 -8.53 -2.10
C THR A 537 10.64 -8.44 -2.22
N ASN A 538 9.95 -9.58 -2.24
CA ASN A 538 8.49 -9.62 -2.34
C ASN A 538 7.85 -8.95 -1.12
N LEU A 539 8.36 -9.19 0.09
CA LEU A 539 7.87 -8.50 1.29
C LEU A 539 8.02 -6.98 1.21
N SER A 540 9.11 -6.49 0.63
CA SER A 540 9.32 -5.05 0.45
C SER A 540 8.33 -4.44 -0.55
N LEU A 541 7.91 -5.21 -1.56
CA LEU A 541 6.93 -4.80 -2.57
C LEU A 541 5.48 -4.97 -2.12
N ASP A 542 5.18 -5.91 -1.21
CA ASP A 542 3.80 -6.25 -0.79
C ASP A 542 3.33 -5.55 0.49
N ARG A 543 4.17 -4.71 1.12
CA ARG A 543 3.89 -4.06 2.42
C ARG A 543 2.59 -3.28 2.53
N THR A 544 1.90 -3.04 1.45
CA THR A 544 0.70 -2.20 1.44
C THR A 544 -0.62 -2.96 1.62
N GLN A 545 -0.69 -4.29 1.54
CA GLN A 545 -1.99 -4.99 1.43
C GLN A 545 -2.03 -6.46 1.82
N GLU A 546 -1.35 -6.93 2.84
CA GLU A 546 -1.68 -8.29 3.31
C GLU A 546 -2.57 -8.27 4.55
N SER A 547 -3.88 -8.31 4.32
CA SER A 547 -4.73 -9.22 5.08
C SER A 547 -4.73 -10.54 4.32
N ASP A 548 -4.16 -11.61 4.86
CA ASP A 548 -4.45 -12.97 4.39
C ASP A 548 -5.97 -13.08 4.26
N GLU A 549 -6.45 -13.55 3.10
CA GLU A 549 -7.83 -13.97 2.94
C GLU A 549 -8.02 -15.16 3.88
N SER A 550 -8.39 -14.88 5.12
CA SER A 550 -8.94 -15.93 5.98
C SER A 550 -10.28 -16.31 5.33
N GLU A 551 -10.50 -17.59 5.09
CA GLU A 551 -11.82 -18.14 4.70
C GLU A 551 -12.86 -17.92 5.84
N GLU A 552 -12.51 -17.18 6.87
CA GLU A 552 -13.33 -16.90 8.04
C GLU A 552 -14.35 -15.80 7.70
N ASP A 553 -15.56 -16.00 8.20
CA ASP A 553 -16.65 -15.04 8.08
C ASP A 553 -16.44 -13.85 9.04
N VAL A 554 -15.59 -12.92 8.69
CA VAL A 554 -15.18 -11.76 9.50
C VAL A 554 -15.65 -10.43 8.92
N LEU A 555 -16.13 -9.53 9.77
CA LEU A 555 -16.49 -8.16 9.40
C LEU A 555 -15.23 -7.35 9.08
N THR A 556 -15.30 -6.51 8.06
CA THR A 556 -14.17 -5.65 7.70
C THR A 556 -14.37 -4.21 8.19
N LEU A 557 -13.42 -3.69 8.98
CA LEU A 557 -13.29 -2.27 9.30
C LEU A 557 -12.13 -1.69 8.50
N LEU A 558 -12.37 -0.60 7.77
CA LEU A 558 -11.33 0.02 6.95
C LEU A 558 -11.58 1.49 6.71
N THR A 559 -10.53 2.20 6.33
CA THR A 559 -10.67 3.60 5.93
C THR A 559 -11.26 3.70 4.51
N PHE A 560 -11.85 4.85 4.17
CA PHE A 560 -12.35 5.12 2.81
C PHE A 560 -11.28 4.88 1.75
N HIS A 561 -10.02 5.26 2.01
CA HIS A 561 -8.89 4.97 1.11
C HIS A 561 -8.61 3.47 0.99
N GLY A 562 -8.63 2.75 2.11
CA GLY A 562 -8.42 1.30 2.13
C GLY A 562 -9.52 0.50 1.44
N ALA A 563 -10.70 1.11 1.24
CA ALA A 563 -11.82 0.47 0.57
C ALA A 563 -11.71 0.46 -0.96
N LYS A 564 -10.76 1.21 -1.54
CA LYS A 564 -10.56 1.22 -2.99
C LYS A 564 -10.19 -0.18 -3.50
N GLY A 565 -10.87 -0.62 -4.57
CA GLY A 565 -10.71 -1.97 -5.13
C GLY A 565 -11.57 -3.05 -4.48
N LEU A 566 -12.14 -2.79 -3.28
CA LEU A 566 -13.02 -3.74 -2.59
C LEU A 566 -14.50 -3.46 -2.89
N GLU A 567 -15.37 -4.41 -2.53
CA GLU A 567 -16.82 -4.27 -2.64
C GLU A 567 -17.53 -5.20 -1.64
N PHE A 568 -18.65 -4.76 -1.09
CA PHE A 568 -19.40 -5.48 -0.06
C PHE A 568 -20.90 -5.41 -0.35
N SER A 569 -21.65 -6.41 0.07
CA SER A 569 -23.13 -6.39 -0.05
C SER A 569 -23.74 -5.31 0.83
N SER A 570 -23.20 -5.10 2.04
CA SER A 570 -23.67 -4.07 2.98
C SER A 570 -22.52 -3.21 3.50
N VAL A 571 -22.66 -1.88 3.36
CA VAL A 571 -21.65 -0.92 3.77
C VAL A 571 -22.26 0.10 4.75
N HIS A 572 -21.56 0.35 5.84
CA HIS A 572 -21.85 1.40 6.80
C HIS A 572 -20.80 2.50 6.68
N LEU A 573 -21.17 3.68 6.15
CA LEU A 573 -20.33 4.88 6.13
C LEU A 573 -20.60 5.67 7.42
N VAL A 574 -19.60 5.77 8.28
CA VAL A 574 -19.79 6.39 9.60
C VAL A 574 -19.05 7.71 9.73
N GLY A 575 -19.59 8.61 10.55
CA GLY A 575 -19.02 9.94 10.77
C GLY A 575 -19.10 10.85 9.55
N ILE A 576 -20.26 10.90 8.89
CA ILE A 576 -20.50 11.79 7.73
C ILE A 576 -20.73 13.22 8.21
N GLU A 577 -19.65 13.85 8.63
CA GLU A 577 -19.59 15.14 9.31
C GLU A 577 -18.54 16.06 8.70
N GLU A 578 -18.78 17.37 8.74
CA GLU A 578 -17.76 18.37 8.42
C GLU A 578 -16.51 18.17 9.27
N ASP A 579 -15.36 18.55 8.77
CA ASP A 579 -14.03 18.34 9.39
C ASP A 579 -13.56 16.88 9.43
N LEU A 580 -14.45 15.90 9.23
CA LEU A 580 -14.12 14.48 9.01
C LEU A 580 -14.15 14.14 7.52
N ILE A 581 -15.27 14.39 6.86
CA ILE A 581 -15.45 14.25 5.41
C ILE A 581 -16.29 15.43 4.89
N PRO A 582 -15.68 16.39 4.20
CA PRO A 582 -14.27 16.50 3.86
C PRO A 582 -13.37 16.73 5.09
N HIS A 583 -12.14 16.21 5.01
CA HIS A 583 -11.18 16.39 6.09
C HIS A 583 -10.60 17.80 6.08
N ARG A 584 -10.66 18.51 7.24
CA ARG A 584 -10.26 19.92 7.36
C ARG A 584 -8.83 20.22 6.87
N ARG A 585 -7.88 19.27 7.05
CA ARG A 585 -6.50 19.47 6.60
C ARG A 585 -6.40 19.49 5.08
N ALA A 586 -7.11 18.61 4.38
CA ALA A 586 -7.10 18.58 2.92
C ALA A 586 -7.54 19.93 2.33
N ILE A 587 -8.60 20.52 2.92
CA ILE A 587 -9.07 21.86 2.51
C ILE A 587 -8.06 22.94 2.89
N ALA A 588 -7.44 22.87 4.07
CA ALA A 588 -6.48 23.87 4.55
C ALA A 588 -5.17 23.86 3.75
N GLU A 589 -4.68 22.70 3.34
CA GLU A 589 -3.43 22.53 2.62
C GLU A 589 -3.58 22.72 1.11
N GLU A 590 -4.69 22.26 0.50
CA GLU A 590 -4.84 22.20 -0.96
C GLU A 590 -6.05 22.99 -1.51
N GLY A 591 -6.85 23.62 -0.65
CA GLY A 591 -7.99 24.44 -1.03
C GLY A 591 -9.06 23.65 -1.82
N GLU A 592 -9.44 24.16 -3.00
CA GLU A 592 -10.46 23.51 -3.85
C GLU A 592 -10.02 22.16 -4.38
N LYS A 593 -8.74 21.96 -4.68
CA LYS A 593 -8.22 20.65 -5.12
C LYS A 593 -8.38 19.59 -4.05
N GLY A 594 -8.08 19.95 -2.80
CA GLY A 594 -8.30 19.06 -1.65
C GLY A 594 -9.80 18.74 -1.45
N LEU A 595 -10.68 19.72 -1.66
CA LEU A 595 -12.13 19.48 -1.60
C LEU A 595 -12.58 18.51 -2.72
N GLU A 596 -12.08 18.66 -3.93
CA GLU A 596 -12.36 17.74 -5.04
C GLU A 596 -11.88 16.31 -4.76
N GLU A 597 -10.69 16.16 -4.17
CA GLU A 597 -10.15 14.83 -3.81
C GLU A 597 -10.99 14.19 -2.69
N GLU A 598 -11.35 14.93 -1.65
CA GLU A 598 -12.23 14.43 -0.58
C GLU A 598 -13.62 14.03 -1.12
N ARG A 599 -14.15 14.74 -2.14
CA ARG A 599 -15.39 14.34 -2.80
C ARG A 599 -15.24 13.06 -3.62
N ARG A 600 -14.11 12.87 -4.32
CA ARG A 600 -13.79 11.58 -4.97
C ARG A 600 -13.67 10.46 -3.94
N LEU A 601 -13.06 10.75 -2.79
CA LEU A 601 -12.94 9.78 -1.70
C LEU A 601 -14.31 9.34 -1.17
N PHE A 602 -15.24 10.28 -0.99
CA PHE A 602 -16.61 9.97 -0.59
C PHE A 602 -17.37 9.20 -1.69
N TYR A 603 -17.20 9.57 -2.96
CA TYR A 603 -17.72 8.81 -4.10
C TYR A 603 -17.19 7.37 -4.12
N VAL A 604 -15.89 7.19 -3.88
CA VAL A 604 -15.29 5.85 -3.77
C VAL A 604 -15.98 5.07 -2.65
N ALA A 605 -16.15 5.65 -1.47
CA ALA A 605 -16.76 4.99 -0.33
C ALA A 605 -18.21 4.55 -0.62
N ILE A 606 -19.04 5.43 -1.21
CA ILE A 606 -20.43 5.10 -1.62
C ILE A 606 -20.44 3.93 -2.59
N THR A 607 -19.58 3.94 -3.61
CA THR A 607 -19.54 2.92 -4.68
C THR A 607 -18.94 1.59 -4.25
N ARG A 608 -18.58 1.41 -2.97
CA ARG A 608 -18.19 0.11 -2.40
C ARG A 608 -19.39 -0.78 -2.09
N ALA A 609 -20.55 -0.18 -1.86
CA ALA A 609 -21.79 -0.89 -1.56
C ALA A 609 -22.43 -1.50 -2.83
N ARG A 610 -22.83 -2.77 -2.73
CA ARG A 610 -23.55 -3.45 -3.80
C ARG A 610 -25.08 -3.34 -3.61
N ASP A 611 -25.57 -3.71 -2.42
CA ASP A 611 -26.99 -3.87 -2.15
C ASP A 611 -27.51 -2.87 -1.13
N HIS A 612 -26.77 -2.66 -0.04
CA HIS A 612 -27.19 -1.84 1.08
C HIS A 612 -26.10 -0.85 1.49
N LEU A 613 -26.50 0.41 1.56
CA LEU A 613 -25.68 1.49 2.06
C LEU A 613 -26.38 2.15 3.23
N VAL A 614 -25.69 2.35 4.35
CA VAL A 614 -26.15 3.12 5.51
C VAL A 614 -25.14 4.21 5.78
N MET A 615 -25.61 5.45 5.98
CA MET A 615 -24.78 6.58 6.37
C MET A 615 -25.14 7.03 7.77
N THR A 616 -24.15 7.37 8.59
CA THR A 616 -24.37 7.82 9.95
C THR A 616 -23.56 9.06 10.28
N ARG A 617 -24.09 9.87 11.21
CA ARG A 617 -23.41 11.02 11.81
C ARG A 617 -23.76 11.15 13.28
N CYS A 618 -22.95 11.90 14.03
CA CYS A 618 -23.25 12.30 15.40
C CYS A 618 -23.66 13.78 15.47
N ALA A 619 -24.48 14.15 16.45
CA ALA A 619 -24.75 15.54 16.80
C ALA A 619 -23.56 16.15 17.57
N ARG A 620 -22.93 15.34 18.41
CA ARG A 620 -21.74 15.70 19.19
C ARG A 620 -20.68 14.62 19.06
N ARG A 621 -19.39 15.02 19.00
CA ARG A 621 -18.26 14.08 18.91
C ARG A 621 -17.12 14.52 19.81
N ARG A 622 -16.43 13.56 20.44
CA ARG A 622 -15.25 13.81 21.25
C ARG A 622 -13.98 13.75 20.39
N ARG A 623 -13.16 14.82 20.50
CA ARG A 623 -11.84 14.89 19.90
C ARG A 623 -10.84 15.39 20.93
N PHE A 624 -9.74 14.66 21.17
CA PHE A 624 -8.70 15.00 22.15
C PHE A 624 -9.27 15.32 23.54
N GLY A 625 -10.28 14.53 23.99
CA GLY A 625 -10.91 14.69 25.30
C GLY A 625 -11.91 15.85 25.43
N LYS A 626 -12.14 16.62 24.37
CA LYS A 626 -13.13 17.70 24.30
C LYS A 626 -14.31 17.29 23.44
N GLU A 627 -15.51 17.73 23.85
CA GLU A 627 -16.73 17.53 23.09
C GLU A 627 -16.94 18.70 22.12
N PHE A 628 -17.33 18.40 20.88
CA PHE A 628 -17.62 19.39 19.83
C PHE A 628 -18.96 19.07 19.20
N GLU A 629 -19.72 20.09 18.87
CA GLU A 629 -20.88 19.97 18.01
C GLU A 629 -20.42 19.58 16.60
N ALA A 630 -21.03 18.53 16.04
CA ALA A 630 -20.68 18.02 14.72
C ALA A 630 -21.74 18.43 13.69
N LEU A 631 -21.30 19.12 12.65
CA LEU A 631 -22.18 19.54 11.55
C LEU A 631 -22.26 18.42 10.49
N GLU A 632 -23.40 18.33 9.81
CA GLU A 632 -23.56 17.42 8.69
C GLU A 632 -22.55 17.74 7.58
N SER A 633 -21.97 16.70 6.97
CA SER A 633 -21.08 16.85 5.83
C SER A 633 -21.76 17.53 4.66
N ARG A 634 -21.11 18.54 4.07
CA ARG A 634 -21.57 19.17 2.82
C ARG A 634 -21.80 18.17 1.70
N PHE A 635 -21.06 17.05 1.68
CA PHE A 635 -21.22 16.00 0.67
C PHE A 635 -22.54 15.22 0.84
N ALA A 636 -23.06 15.10 2.06
CA ALA A 636 -24.35 14.50 2.28
C ALA A 636 -25.50 15.40 1.77
N VAL A 637 -25.31 16.71 1.81
CA VAL A 637 -26.29 17.71 1.27
C VAL A 637 -26.28 17.70 -0.28
N GLU A 638 -25.19 17.23 -0.91
CA GLU A 638 -25.12 17.08 -2.37
C GLU A 638 -25.92 15.87 -2.90
N ILE A 639 -26.41 15.00 -2.02
CA ILE A 639 -27.27 13.86 -2.37
C ILE A 639 -28.72 14.31 -2.38
N ASP A 640 -29.46 13.94 -3.42
CA ASP A 640 -30.91 14.22 -3.49
C ASP A 640 -31.64 13.58 -2.28
N ASP A 641 -32.38 14.38 -1.53
CA ASP A 641 -33.13 13.92 -0.35
C ASP A 641 -34.15 12.81 -0.67
N ALA A 642 -34.63 12.72 -1.91
CA ALA A 642 -35.50 11.62 -2.35
C ALA A 642 -34.81 10.24 -2.34
N LEU A 643 -33.47 10.22 -2.32
CA LEU A 643 -32.68 9.00 -2.21
C LEU A 643 -32.38 8.62 -0.76
N LEU A 644 -32.61 9.51 0.20
CA LEU A 644 -32.27 9.33 1.60
C LEU A 644 -33.53 9.03 2.45
N SER A 645 -33.37 8.17 3.45
CA SER A 645 -34.32 7.97 4.54
C SER A 645 -33.72 8.54 5.82
N ARG A 646 -33.94 9.84 6.05
CA ARG A 646 -33.41 10.57 7.20
C ARG A 646 -34.13 10.20 8.48
N ARG A 647 -33.38 9.95 9.57
CA ARG A 647 -33.92 9.77 10.92
C ARG A 647 -33.03 10.55 11.89
N GLU A 648 -33.67 11.50 12.60
CA GLU A 648 -32.96 12.33 13.57
C GLU A 648 -32.93 11.67 14.94
N ILE A 649 -31.82 11.85 15.65
CA ILE A 649 -31.49 11.43 17.01
C ILE A 649 -32.17 10.13 17.39
N ILE A 650 -31.57 9.05 16.96
CA ILE A 650 -31.97 7.73 17.40
C ILE A 650 -31.33 7.52 18.77
N GLU A 651 -32.11 7.52 19.84
CA GLU A 651 -31.73 6.88 21.07
C GLU A 651 -31.42 5.42 20.73
N ALA A 652 -30.19 4.96 21.05
CA ALA A 652 -29.83 3.57 20.83
C ALA A 652 -30.96 2.71 21.41
N GLU A 653 -31.66 1.92 20.58
CA GLU A 653 -32.58 0.92 21.11
C GLU A 653 -31.81 0.13 22.16
N GLN A 654 -32.23 0.26 23.42
CA GLN A 654 -31.69 -0.59 24.48
C GLN A 654 -32.07 -2.02 24.10
N GLU A 655 -31.19 -2.68 23.31
CA GLU A 655 -31.29 -4.13 23.15
C GLU A 655 -31.22 -4.69 24.57
N THR A 656 -32.34 -5.12 25.07
CA THR A 656 -32.39 -5.92 26.28
C THR A 656 -31.62 -7.18 25.98
N VAL A 657 -30.34 -7.18 26.43
CA VAL A 657 -29.51 -8.39 26.45
C VAL A 657 -30.38 -9.49 27.06
N SER A 658 -30.62 -10.56 26.34
CA SER A 658 -31.44 -11.64 26.89
C SER A 658 -30.84 -12.10 28.21
N LYS A 659 -31.68 -12.54 29.15
CA LYS A 659 -31.18 -13.02 30.46
C LYS A 659 -30.10 -14.11 30.31
N GLU A 660 -30.16 -14.86 29.22
CA GLU A 660 -29.19 -15.91 28.87
C GLU A 660 -27.83 -15.34 28.41
N GLU A 661 -27.84 -14.29 27.57
CA GLU A 661 -26.60 -13.61 27.16
C GLU A 661 -25.94 -12.87 28.33
N ALA A 662 -26.73 -12.22 29.19
CA ALA A 662 -26.23 -11.58 30.40
C ALA A 662 -25.64 -12.61 31.39
N ALA A 663 -26.29 -13.77 31.57
CA ALA A 663 -25.79 -14.86 32.42
C ALA A 663 -24.49 -15.47 31.84
N GLY A 664 -24.40 -15.65 30.52
CA GLY A 664 -23.19 -16.12 29.84
C GLY A 664 -22.01 -15.16 30.01
N PHE A 665 -22.25 -13.85 29.90
CA PHE A 665 -21.24 -12.81 30.14
C PHE A 665 -20.74 -12.79 31.59
N LEU A 666 -21.65 -12.85 32.58
CA LEU A 666 -21.29 -12.92 34.00
C LEU A 666 -20.52 -14.20 34.36
N ALA A 667 -20.86 -15.35 33.73
CA ALA A 667 -20.15 -16.60 33.96
C ALA A 667 -18.70 -16.54 33.42
N ARG A 668 -18.48 -15.85 32.33
CA ARG A 668 -17.13 -15.66 31.74
C ARG A 668 -16.27 -14.68 32.53
N ILE A 669 -16.85 -13.58 33.02
CA ILE A 669 -16.14 -12.69 33.95
C ILE A 669 -15.71 -13.43 35.20
N ARG A 670 -16.59 -14.28 35.76
CA ARG A 670 -16.22 -15.12 36.90
C ARG A 670 -15.06 -16.07 36.59
N LYS A 671 -15.10 -16.73 35.44
CA LYS A 671 -14.03 -17.62 35.01
C LYS A 671 -12.70 -16.88 34.78
N ALA A 672 -12.72 -15.69 34.22
CA ALA A 672 -11.52 -14.85 33.99
C ALA A 672 -10.95 -14.22 35.29
N ILE A 673 -11.73 -14.18 36.38
CA ILE A 673 -11.27 -13.73 37.70
C ILE A 673 -10.73 -14.93 38.53
N GLU A 674 -11.18 -16.14 38.20
CA GLU A 674 -10.76 -17.39 38.88
C GLU A 674 -9.51 -18.03 38.23
N GLU A 675 -9.16 -17.65 36.98
CA GLU A 675 -7.90 -17.94 36.28
C GLU A 675 -6.88 -16.80 36.49
#